data_79a95712025c017fc8d428c6129e4635
#
_entry.id   79a95712025c017fc8d428c6129e4635
#
_cell.length_a   1.000
_cell.length_b   1.000
_cell.length_c   1.000
_cell.angle_alpha   90.00
_cell.angle_beta   90.00
_cell.angle_gamma   90.00
#
_symmetry.space_group_name_H-M   'P 1'
#
loop_
_entity.id
_entity.type
_entity.pdbx_description
1 polymer ?
#
loop_
_entity_poly.entity_id
_entity_poly.type
_entity_poly.pdbx_seq_one_letter_code
_entity_poly.pdbx_strand_id
1 'polypeptide(L)'
;MYYFSGFVLFIFLCSISAQQLVGQTRTLHISTIHIQQHSKKPLASVRIATYNNGAMTDAAGHADIFISNTEQAISFSKAGYIGGTITIPASSNDTSLTFTMQPMEFQGKAVQVTGDRNSVYGIASQDVNIIKTETLDKHRGQTLGETLKRVTGLHTLQTGPSISKPVLRGMHSQRLLISNAGIAQEGQQWGSEHAPEIDAFSIGTIEILKGAAGVEYGPGAMGGMIRIIPPDIADTAHLHSSITLQSQSNNWQGAISPSLSWGTRFISNDAFGLRAQITAKQAGNARTTDYVLGNTGFTELNGQLQGKYSFSSGESIQFTTSSFDTELGIFKGSHISNASDLLRAIELGHPLQEYDFTYDIDFPKQQIKHRLLSIQGTIPIQGLGLLEATYGWQFNDRSEFDAHNLRVPKDSTFLLEQLLVKPAMRLLLETYSGDIKLKSIQVDELISATIGISSQFQQNKRLGKVVLIPDYFMTSLGAYVIANMMFDDIIISGGARFDNRSISIDRFSTPTRLINDSVLNYGGASFSGGFMWQVLDHMRLAMNIGNTWRPPQVNELYSYDIHHGTAQFEIGKRDLSPEKSTTLDIALLYDTHNISFDFSLFHNQFDGFILLQPDRARPTITVRGSFPTFRYDQVQSVMYGAEFQGDYTVDDWLTFSLQGSMIRGDNLTTGNPLFMIPSDRISNALHAHRESFLDVFGDAFIEFRMTLVRMQNRFDPNLDYTNPPPGYSLYDINLGGTILHGPLKGISANLSFQNITNLAYRDYLSRYRYFAMDTGFNCIVRMTIPIL
;
A
#
# COMPACT_ATOMS: atom_id res chain seq x y z
N MET A 1 25.01 12.41 21.42
CA MET A 1 24.58 13.70 20.80
C MET A 1 25.76 14.41 20.13
N TYR A 2 26.70 13.69 19.48
CA TYR A 2 27.90 14.32 18.86
C TYR A 2 28.34 13.59 17.57
N TYR A 3 27.40 13.05 16.75
CA TYR A 3 27.76 12.42 15.47
C TYR A 3 26.90 12.87 14.27
N PHE A 4 26.15 13.96 14.38
CA PHE A 4 25.17 14.35 13.36
C PHE A 4 25.59 15.52 12.45
N SER A 5 26.75 16.15 12.65
CA SER A 5 27.21 17.32 11.85
C SER A 5 27.98 16.99 10.59
N GLY A 6 28.33 15.72 10.32
CA GLY A 6 29.16 15.33 9.18
C GLY A 6 28.43 15.00 7.88
N PHE A 7 27.13 14.67 7.92
CA PHE A 7 26.42 14.14 6.76
C PHE A 7 25.73 15.19 5.89
N VAL A 8 25.41 16.35 6.45
CA VAL A 8 24.74 17.45 5.70
C VAL A 8 25.76 18.23 4.84
N LEU A 9 27.05 18.17 5.15
CA LEU A 9 28.07 18.95 4.44
C LEU A 9 28.58 18.27 3.15
N PHE A 10 28.28 16.98 2.93
CA PHE A 10 28.77 16.27 1.74
C PHE A 10 27.91 16.47 0.49
N ILE A 11 26.67 16.96 0.64
CA ILE A 11 25.77 17.25 -0.50
C ILE A 11 26.04 18.63 -1.13
N PHE A 12 26.74 19.53 -0.44
CA PHE A 12 26.97 20.89 -0.92
C PHE A 12 28.32 21.11 -1.63
N LEU A 13 29.20 20.14 -1.71
CA LEU A 13 30.58 20.31 -2.24
C LEU A 13 30.85 19.69 -3.62
N CYS A 14 29.81 19.13 -4.29
CA CYS A 14 29.96 18.65 -5.68
C CYS A 14 29.47 19.62 -6.76
N SER A 15 29.30 20.88 -6.47
CA SER A 15 28.91 21.89 -7.46
C SER A 15 30.04 22.85 -7.77
N ILE A 16 31.15 22.38 -8.33
CA ILE A 16 32.12 23.26 -9.01
C ILE A 16 32.77 22.48 -10.15
N SER A 17 32.63 23.10 -11.36
CA SER A 17 33.32 22.88 -12.61
C SER A 17 32.83 21.75 -13.55
N ALA A 18 31.76 22.04 -14.28
CA ALA A 18 31.66 21.58 -15.67
C ALA A 18 31.96 22.80 -16.57
N GLN A 19 33.15 22.89 -17.11
CA GLN A 19 33.42 23.83 -18.20
C GLN A 19 32.59 23.42 -19.41
N GLN A 20 31.71 24.33 -19.88
CA GLN A 20 30.97 24.22 -21.13
C GLN A 20 31.94 24.03 -22.29
N LEU A 21 31.96 22.85 -22.86
CA LEU A 21 32.30 22.68 -24.28
C LEU A 21 31.12 23.26 -25.07
N VAL A 22 31.29 24.47 -25.60
CA VAL A 22 30.33 25.05 -26.55
C VAL A 22 30.42 24.25 -27.86
N GLY A 23 29.66 23.18 -27.94
CA GLY A 23 29.38 22.46 -29.17
C GLY A 23 28.49 23.33 -30.06
N GLN A 24 28.76 23.36 -31.37
CA GLN A 24 27.85 23.99 -32.33
C GLN A 24 26.45 23.40 -32.20
N THR A 25 25.45 24.23 -32.03
CA THR A 25 24.03 23.85 -31.92
C THR A 25 23.26 24.33 -33.14
N ARG A 26 22.19 23.62 -33.48
CA ARG A 26 21.20 23.96 -34.50
C ARG A 26 19.82 24.02 -33.90
N THR A 27 18.87 24.66 -34.56
CA THR A 27 17.46 24.68 -34.14
C THR A 27 16.69 23.54 -34.79
N LEU A 28 15.92 22.83 -34.00
CA LEU A 28 14.96 21.86 -34.49
C LEU A 28 13.54 22.44 -34.29
N HIS A 29 12.85 22.67 -35.42
CA HIS A 29 11.45 23.09 -35.41
C HIS A 29 10.55 21.87 -35.34
N ILE A 30 9.78 21.73 -34.27
CA ILE A 30 8.94 20.57 -34.02
C ILE A 30 7.47 20.93 -34.14
N SER A 31 6.72 20.10 -34.87
CA SER A 31 5.26 20.13 -34.91
C SER A 31 4.72 18.83 -34.36
N THR A 32 3.84 18.87 -33.36
CA THR A 32 3.16 17.71 -32.82
C THR A 32 1.69 17.72 -33.22
N ILE A 33 1.22 16.59 -33.70
CA ILE A 33 -0.15 16.37 -34.13
C ILE A 33 -0.71 15.08 -33.54
N HIS A 34 -2.03 14.99 -33.40
CA HIS A 34 -2.71 13.72 -33.21
C HIS A 34 -3.72 13.46 -34.32
N ILE A 35 -4.02 12.20 -34.57
CA ILE A 35 -5.03 11.77 -35.56
C ILE A 35 -6.28 11.39 -34.77
N GLN A 36 -7.38 12.09 -35.04
CA GLN A 36 -8.70 11.80 -34.50
C GLN A 36 -9.69 11.68 -35.67
N GLN A 37 -10.33 10.52 -35.84
CA GLN A 37 -11.31 10.25 -36.91
C GLN A 37 -10.88 10.75 -38.29
N HIS A 38 -9.65 10.37 -38.73
CA HIS A 38 -9.07 10.76 -40.01
C HIS A 38 -8.71 12.25 -40.21
N SER A 39 -8.77 13.06 -39.15
CA SER A 39 -8.29 14.45 -39.19
C SER A 39 -7.02 14.63 -38.35
N LYS A 40 -6.04 15.39 -38.89
CA LYS A 40 -4.83 15.76 -38.20
C LYS A 40 -5.08 17.04 -37.39
N LYS A 41 -4.96 16.99 -36.06
CA LYS A 41 -5.13 18.17 -35.20
C LYS A 41 -3.82 18.51 -34.51
N PRO A 42 -3.45 19.78 -34.32
CA PRO A 42 -2.29 20.17 -33.53
C PRO A 42 -2.44 19.71 -32.09
N LEU A 43 -1.31 19.35 -31.48
CA LEU A 43 -1.27 18.85 -30.10
C LEU A 43 -0.41 19.75 -29.23
N ALA A 44 -1.05 20.57 -28.38
CA ALA A 44 -0.40 21.46 -27.45
C ALA A 44 0.16 20.71 -26.22
N SER A 45 1.08 21.35 -25.51
CA SER A 45 1.64 20.86 -24.24
C SER A 45 2.24 19.45 -24.33
N VAL A 46 2.86 19.10 -25.45
CA VAL A 46 3.71 17.93 -25.57
C VAL A 46 5.09 18.27 -25.04
N ARG A 47 5.56 17.51 -24.09
CA ARG A 47 6.93 17.64 -23.58
C ARG A 47 7.89 16.98 -24.57
N ILE A 48 8.84 17.73 -25.01
CA ILE A 48 9.93 17.30 -25.87
C ILE A 48 11.19 17.34 -25.03
N ALA A 49 11.91 16.26 -24.94
CA ALA A 49 13.15 16.20 -24.16
C ALA A 49 14.27 15.58 -24.98
N THR A 50 15.39 16.23 -24.99
CA THR A 50 16.67 15.68 -25.44
C THR A 50 17.52 15.42 -24.20
N TYR A 51 18.70 14.87 -24.42
CA TYR A 51 19.65 14.62 -23.33
C TYR A 51 20.03 15.90 -22.55
N ASN A 52 20.12 17.06 -23.22
CA ASN A 52 20.61 18.35 -22.66
C ASN A 52 19.56 19.46 -22.65
N ASN A 53 18.40 19.27 -23.31
CA ASN A 53 17.44 20.35 -23.51
C ASN A 53 16.00 19.80 -23.50
N GLY A 54 15.04 20.68 -23.20
CA GLY A 54 13.62 20.37 -23.25
C GLY A 54 12.79 21.54 -23.74
N ALA A 55 11.68 21.27 -24.40
CA ALA A 55 10.69 22.23 -24.84
C ALA A 55 9.29 21.69 -24.65
N MET A 56 8.28 22.57 -24.70
CA MET A 56 6.87 22.17 -24.74
C MET A 56 6.19 22.82 -25.93
N THR A 57 5.32 22.08 -26.62
CA THR A 57 4.56 22.62 -27.74
C THR A 57 3.51 23.63 -27.27
N ASP A 58 3.34 24.68 -28.02
CA ASP A 58 2.34 25.73 -27.85
C ASP A 58 0.92 25.26 -28.25
N ALA A 59 -0.05 26.17 -28.26
CA ALA A 59 -1.44 25.88 -28.60
C ALA A 59 -1.62 25.40 -30.07
N ALA A 60 -0.67 25.75 -30.96
CA ALA A 60 -0.64 25.30 -32.35
C ALA A 60 0.16 24.01 -32.55
N GLY A 61 0.66 23.40 -31.46
CA GLY A 61 1.45 22.18 -31.51
C GLY A 61 2.91 22.37 -31.93
N HIS A 62 3.44 23.60 -31.91
CA HIS A 62 4.80 23.93 -32.33
C HIS A 62 5.74 24.15 -31.15
N ALA A 63 6.99 23.76 -31.32
CA ALA A 63 8.07 24.06 -30.38
C ALA A 63 9.41 24.11 -31.12
N ASP A 64 10.28 24.99 -30.68
CA ASP A 64 11.67 25.07 -31.13
C ASP A 64 12.60 24.60 -30.03
N ILE A 65 13.51 23.70 -30.36
CA ILE A 65 14.50 23.17 -29.42
C ILE A 65 15.91 23.28 -30.02
N PHE A 66 16.86 23.71 -29.21
CA PHE A 66 18.27 23.73 -29.61
C PHE A 66 18.89 22.36 -29.33
N ILE A 67 19.45 21.74 -30.35
CA ILE A 67 20.09 20.42 -30.29
C ILE A 67 21.55 20.50 -30.78
N SER A 68 22.36 19.55 -30.37
CA SER A 68 23.72 19.39 -30.87
C SER A 68 23.70 19.03 -32.34
N ASN A 69 24.76 19.40 -33.05
CA ASN A 69 24.98 19.01 -34.45
C ASN A 69 25.30 17.54 -34.66
N THR A 70 25.49 16.78 -33.53
CA THR A 70 25.67 15.34 -33.54
C THR A 70 24.33 14.61 -33.57
N GLU A 71 24.35 13.33 -33.88
CA GLU A 71 23.18 12.47 -33.75
C GLU A 71 22.63 12.48 -32.31
N GLN A 72 21.31 12.63 -32.17
CA GLN A 72 20.69 12.79 -30.84
C GLN A 72 19.27 12.19 -30.80
N ALA A 73 18.98 11.47 -29.75
CA ALA A 73 17.64 10.97 -29.46
C ALA A 73 16.77 12.07 -28.83
N ILE A 74 15.52 12.19 -29.30
CA ILE A 74 14.52 13.15 -28.80
C ILE A 74 13.30 12.36 -28.37
N SER A 75 12.88 12.51 -27.12
CA SER A 75 11.68 11.88 -26.57
C SER A 75 10.50 12.86 -26.54
N PHE A 76 9.32 12.33 -26.78
CA PHE A 76 8.05 13.03 -26.76
C PHE A 76 7.12 12.40 -25.73
N SER A 77 6.55 13.20 -24.84
CA SER A 77 5.61 12.72 -23.83
C SER A 77 4.49 13.73 -23.58
N LYS A 78 3.28 13.20 -23.36
CA LYS A 78 2.10 13.98 -22.96
C LYS A 78 1.14 13.07 -22.21
N ALA A 79 0.56 13.58 -21.13
CA ALA A 79 -0.48 12.85 -20.40
C ALA A 79 -1.66 12.53 -21.33
N GLY A 80 -2.11 11.28 -21.35
CA GLY A 80 -3.18 10.80 -22.22
C GLY A 80 -2.76 10.44 -23.65
N TYR A 81 -1.47 10.37 -23.93
CA TYR A 81 -0.91 9.99 -25.23
C TYR A 81 0.23 8.99 -25.10
N ILE A 82 0.39 8.13 -26.11
CA ILE A 82 1.51 7.20 -26.20
C ILE A 82 2.75 8.02 -26.53
N GLY A 83 3.75 8.02 -25.63
CA GLY A 83 5.03 8.65 -25.85
C GLY A 83 5.88 7.91 -26.87
N GLY A 84 6.92 8.59 -27.41
CA GLY A 84 7.84 7.98 -28.35
C GLY A 84 9.18 8.68 -28.38
N THR A 85 10.18 8.05 -29.00
CA THR A 85 11.52 8.59 -29.19
C THR A 85 11.90 8.51 -30.66
N ILE A 86 12.54 9.58 -31.19
CA ILE A 86 13.10 9.60 -32.54
C ILE A 86 14.57 10.00 -32.46
N THR A 87 15.40 9.32 -33.23
CA THR A 87 16.81 9.69 -33.39
C THR A 87 16.96 10.66 -34.54
N ILE A 88 17.53 11.82 -34.30
CA ILE A 88 17.81 12.85 -35.30
C ILE A 88 19.26 12.71 -35.75
N PRO A 89 19.52 12.52 -37.04
CA PRO A 89 20.89 12.35 -37.56
C PRO A 89 21.72 13.64 -37.44
N ALA A 90 23.02 13.47 -37.41
CA ALA A 90 23.95 14.58 -37.36
C ALA A 90 23.76 15.53 -38.56
N SER A 91 23.68 16.85 -38.32
CA SER A 91 23.54 17.88 -39.36
C SER A 91 23.96 19.21 -38.77
N SER A 92 24.40 20.11 -39.64
CA SER A 92 24.70 21.53 -39.27
C SER A 92 23.54 22.47 -39.60
N ASN A 93 22.49 22.01 -40.27
CA ASN A 93 21.37 22.83 -40.73
C ASN A 93 20.16 22.67 -39.80
N ASP A 94 19.36 23.72 -39.67
CA ASP A 94 18.06 23.67 -39.01
C ASP A 94 17.17 22.67 -39.72
N THR A 95 16.38 21.96 -38.96
CA THR A 95 15.56 20.84 -39.45
C THR A 95 14.14 20.97 -38.86
N SER A 96 13.14 20.64 -39.66
CA SER A 96 11.74 20.52 -39.20
C SER A 96 11.33 19.08 -39.01
N LEU A 97 10.61 18.79 -37.92
CA LEU A 97 10.11 17.44 -37.61
C LEU A 97 8.63 17.50 -37.26
N THR A 98 7.84 16.62 -37.84
CA THR A 98 6.45 16.40 -37.42
C THR A 98 6.35 15.07 -36.70
N PHE A 99 5.96 15.09 -35.44
CA PHE A 99 5.75 13.92 -34.59
C PHE A 99 4.26 13.68 -34.37
N THR A 100 3.80 12.48 -34.73
CA THR A 100 2.40 12.07 -34.53
C THR A 100 2.26 11.29 -33.24
N MET A 101 1.49 11.80 -32.29
CA MET A 101 1.15 11.10 -31.06
C MET A 101 -0.23 10.45 -31.20
N GLN A 102 -0.35 9.22 -30.77
CA GLN A 102 -1.62 8.53 -30.67
C GLN A 102 -2.23 8.82 -29.30
N PRO A 103 -3.52 9.22 -29.21
CA PRO A 103 -4.20 9.28 -27.93
C PRO A 103 -4.12 7.90 -27.27
N MET A 104 -3.79 7.89 -25.99
CA MET A 104 -3.99 6.72 -25.18
C MET A 104 -5.50 6.63 -24.95
N GLU A 105 -6.20 5.79 -25.69
CA GLU A 105 -7.63 5.58 -25.49
C GLU A 105 -7.86 4.96 -24.12
N PHE A 106 -8.13 5.81 -23.12
CA PHE A 106 -8.67 5.38 -21.85
C PHE A 106 -10.18 5.17 -22.04
N GLN A 107 -10.57 4.02 -22.53
CA GLN A 107 -11.92 3.54 -22.30
C GLN A 107 -12.04 3.28 -20.81
N GLY A 108 -13.05 3.90 -20.17
CA GLY A 108 -13.36 3.71 -18.76
C GLY A 108 -13.74 2.26 -18.45
N LYS A 109 -12.75 1.40 -18.30
CA LYS A 109 -12.95 0.01 -17.93
C LYS A 109 -13.10 -0.11 -16.41
N ALA A 110 -14.09 -0.88 -15.98
CA ALA A 110 -14.24 -1.29 -14.59
C ALA A 110 -12.92 -1.86 -14.07
N VAL A 111 -12.46 -1.35 -12.92
CA VAL A 111 -11.27 -1.77 -12.19
C VAL A 111 -10.22 -2.42 -13.10
N GLN A 112 -9.68 -1.66 -14.05
CA GLN A 112 -8.62 -2.16 -14.90
C GLN A 112 -7.32 -2.06 -14.12
N VAL A 113 -6.94 -3.17 -13.51
CA VAL A 113 -5.60 -3.41 -12.99
C VAL A 113 -4.70 -3.77 -14.18
N THR A 114 -4.60 -2.88 -15.14
CA THR A 114 -3.61 -2.98 -16.21
C THR A 114 -2.43 -2.12 -15.82
N GLY A 115 -1.40 -2.77 -15.26
CA GLY A 115 -0.10 -2.15 -15.13
C GLY A 115 0.43 -1.84 -16.52
N ASP A 116 0.81 -0.59 -16.78
CA ASP A 116 1.78 -0.30 -17.82
C ASP A 116 3.11 -0.91 -17.36
N ARG A 117 3.31 -2.19 -17.71
CA ARG A 117 4.51 -2.96 -17.34
C ARG A 117 5.78 -2.50 -18.09
N ASN A 118 5.64 -1.54 -18.98
CA ASN A 118 6.78 -0.85 -19.59
C ASN A 118 7.36 0.23 -18.69
N SER A 119 6.76 0.51 -17.53
CA SER A 119 7.40 1.35 -16.52
C SER A 119 8.57 0.54 -15.92
N VAL A 120 9.76 1.04 -16.16
CA VAL A 120 11.08 0.47 -15.78
C VAL A 120 11.22 0.45 -14.24
N TYR A 121 10.54 -0.45 -13.56
CA TYR A 121 10.69 -0.65 -12.12
C TYR A 121 11.32 -2.02 -11.86
N GLY A 122 12.49 -2.01 -11.27
CA GLY A 122 13.13 -3.18 -10.71
C GLY A 122 13.27 -4.35 -11.68
N ILE A 123 12.73 -5.49 -11.30
CA ILE A 123 12.76 -6.74 -12.07
C ILE A 123 11.54 -6.78 -12.97
N ALA A 124 11.73 -6.63 -14.28
CA ALA A 124 10.66 -6.52 -15.28
C ALA A 124 9.72 -7.74 -15.35
N SER A 125 10.16 -8.91 -14.87
CA SER A 125 9.35 -10.15 -14.84
C SER A 125 8.39 -10.24 -13.65
N GLN A 126 8.38 -9.28 -12.74
CA GLN A 126 7.45 -9.29 -11.60
C GLN A 126 6.01 -8.91 -12.00
N ASP A 127 5.04 -9.53 -11.32
CA ASP A 127 3.63 -9.19 -11.46
C ASP A 127 3.31 -7.91 -10.67
N VAL A 128 2.87 -6.86 -11.38
CA VAL A 128 2.54 -5.56 -10.79
C VAL A 128 1.11 -5.18 -11.13
N ASN A 129 0.29 -4.96 -10.11
CA ASN A 129 -1.05 -4.41 -10.27
C ASN A 129 -1.06 -2.92 -9.88
N ILE A 130 -1.61 -2.06 -10.72
CA ILE A 130 -1.69 -0.61 -10.49
C ILE A 130 -3.15 -0.18 -10.34
N ILE A 131 -3.47 0.47 -9.23
CA ILE A 131 -4.78 1.07 -8.98
C ILE A 131 -4.63 2.59 -9.06
N LYS A 132 -5.17 3.18 -10.11
CA LYS A 132 -5.11 4.63 -10.34
C LYS A 132 -6.17 5.39 -9.55
N THR A 133 -6.00 6.71 -9.48
CA THR A 133 -6.88 7.64 -8.77
C THR A 133 -8.35 7.46 -9.13
N GLU A 134 -8.69 7.30 -10.42
CA GLU A 134 -10.08 7.18 -10.89
C GLU A 134 -10.78 5.95 -10.31
N THR A 135 -10.05 4.84 -10.15
CA THR A 135 -10.56 3.62 -9.51
C THR A 135 -10.64 3.80 -7.99
N LEU A 136 -9.62 4.43 -7.39
CA LEU A 136 -9.61 4.72 -5.97
C LEU A 136 -10.78 5.63 -5.59
N ASP A 137 -11.10 6.64 -6.39
CA ASP A 137 -12.18 7.60 -6.12
C ASP A 137 -13.56 6.93 -6.02
N LYS A 138 -13.76 5.79 -6.68
CA LYS A 138 -14.99 5.00 -6.52
C LYS A 138 -15.07 4.29 -5.16
N HIS A 139 -13.96 4.14 -4.43
CA HIS A 139 -13.87 3.32 -3.21
C HIS A 139 -13.16 3.98 -2.02
N ARG A 140 -12.78 5.25 -2.11
CA ARG A 140 -12.09 6.00 -1.02
C ARG A 140 -12.94 6.07 0.26
N GLY A 141 -12.27 6.33 1.37
CA GLY A 141 -12.88 6.66 2.66
C GLY A 141 -13.08 5.50 3.62
N GLN A 142 -12.75 4.31 3.20
CA GLN A 142 -12.54 3.15 4.06
C GLN A 142 -11.08 3.06 4.50
N THR A 143 -10.73 2.05 5.27
CA THR A 143 -9.32 1.75 5.58
C THR A 143 -8.58 1.31 4.32
N LEU A 144 -7.25 1.39 4.33
CA LEU A 144 -6.42 0.91 3.21
C LEU A 144 -6.72 -0.57 2.91
N GLY A 145 -6.84 -1.43 3.93
CA GLY A 145 -7.14 -2.85 3.75
C GLY A 145 -8.48 -3.07 3.03
N GLU A 146 -9.53 -2.37 3.43
CA GLU A 146 -10.85 -2.48 2.77
C GLU A 146 -10.81 -1.98 1.32
N THR A 147 -10.10 -0.90 1.04
CA THR A 147 -9.90 -0.39 -0.33
C THR A 147 -9.23 -1.45 -1.21
N LEU A 148 -8.24 -2.16 -0.68
CA LEU A 148 -7.46 -3.17 -1.38
C LEU A 148 -8.17 -4.52 -1.53
N LYS A 149 -9.20 -4.81 -0.73
CA LYS A 149 -9.94 -6.09 -0.74
C LYS A 149 -10.56 -6.43 -2.11
N ARG A 150 -10.73 -5.45 -2.98
CA ARG A 150 -11.25 -5.63 -4.35
C ARG A 150 -10.20 -6.08 -5.36
N VAL A 151 -8.94 -6.10 -4.99
CA VAL A 151 -7.84 -6.56 -5.85
C VAL A 151 -7.69 -8.07 -5.74
N THR A 152 -7.46 -8.73 -6.87
CA THR A 152 -7.28 -10.17 -6.93
C THR A 152 -6.05 -10.61 -6.13
N GLY A 153 -6.20 -11.64 -5.29
CA GLY A 153 -5.13 -12.14 -4.41
C GLY A 153 -4.95 -11.35 -3.11
N LEU A 154 -5.64 -10.20 -2.95
CA LEU A 154 -5.64 -9.43 -1.71
C LEU A 154 -6.86 -9.76 -0.85
N HIS A 155 -6.61 -10.01 0.40
CA HIS A 155 -7.58 -10.22 1.47
C HIS A 155 -7.29 -9.25 2.62
N THR A 156 -8.10 -9.27 3.66
CA THR A 156 -7.90 -8.42 4.84
C THR A 156 -7.96 -9.24 6.12
N LEU A 157 -7.00 -9.02 6.98
CA LEU A 157 -7.07 -9.45 8.36
C LEU A 157 -7.75 -8.34 9.16
N GLN A 158 -8.95 -8.60 9.66
CA GLN A 158 -9.77 -7.61 10.34
C GLN A 158 -9.76 -7.80 11.85
N THR A 159 -9.61 -6.71 12.58
CA THR A 159 -9.80 -6.63 14.03
C THR A 159 -10.85 -5.55 14.31
N GLY A 160 -12.10 -5.89 14.00
CA GLY A 160 -13.21 -4.96 14.00
C GLY A 160 -13.27 -4.06 12.76
N PRO A 161 -14.24 -3.14 12.70
CA PRO A 161 -14.55 -2.37 11.50
C PRO A 161 -13.52 -1.27 11.17
N SER A 162 -12.72 -0.82 12.15
CA SER A 162 -11.76 0.27 11.98
C SER A 162 -10.32 -0.20 11.77
N ILE A 163 -10.02 -1.47 12.04
CA ILE A 163 -8.67 -2.03 11.90
C ILE A 163 -8.68 -3.11 10.83
N SER A 164 -8.05 -2.83 9.70
CA SER A 164 -8.00 -3.72 8.55
C SER A 164 -6.59 -3.74 7.95
N LYS A 165 -5.99 -4.91 7.87
CA LYS A 165 -4.62 -5.13 7.43
C LYS A 165 -4.59 -5.93 6.13
N PRO A 166 -3.87 -5.48 5.09
CA PRO A 166 -3.77 -6.23 3.84
C PRO A 166 -3.07 -7.58 4.03
N VAL A 167 -3.60 -8.59 3.35
CA VAL A 167 -3.05 -9.95 3.26
C VAL A 167 -2.89 -10.28 1.79
N LEU A 168 -1.67 -10.44 1.30
CA LEU A 168 -1.36 -10.79 -0.07
C LEU A 168 -0.93 -12.25 -0.12
N ARG A 169 -1.68 -13.08 -0.86
CA ARG A 169 -1.39 -14.51 -1.03
C ARG A 169 -1.16 -15.25 0.31
N GLY A 170 -1.95 -14.91 1.36
CA GLY A 170 -1.82 -15.46 2.70
C GLY A 170 -0.73 -14.85 3.57
N MET A 171 0.07 -13.93 3.03
CA MET A 171 1.17 -13.26 3.73
C MET A 171 0.79 -11.84 4.17
N HIS A 172 1.19 -11.46 5.38
CA HIS A 172 0.89 -10.14 5.96
C HIS A 172 1.99 -9.71 6.94
N SER A 173 1.86 -8.51 7.51
CA SER A 173 2.75 -7.97 8.55
C SER A 173 4.21 -7.92 8.09
N GLN A 174 5.10 -8.68 8.70
CA GLN A 174 6.54 -8.67 8.44
C GLN A 174 6.94 -9.22 7.06
N ARG A 175 6.02 -9.86 6.32
CA ARG A 175 6.27 -10.46 4.99
C ARG A 175 5.74 -9.64 3.84
N LEU A 176 4.90 -8.65 4.14
CA LEU A 176 4.31 -7.74 3.18
C LEU A 176 4.76 -6.32 3.48
N LEU A 177 5.63 -5.78 2.64
CA LEU A 177 6.11 -4.43 2.79
C LEU A 177 5.04 -3.44 2.32
N ILE A 178 4.74 -2.44 3.12
CA ILE A 178 3.89 -1.32 2.73
C ILE A 178 4.75 -0.07 2.76
N SER A 179 4.78 0.70 1.67
CA SER A 179 5.48 1.97 1.64
C SER A 179 4.55 3.14 1.33
N ASN A 180 4.83 4.28 1.92
CA ASN A 180 4.13 5.53 1.67
C ASN A 180 5.15 6.59 1.26
N ALA A 181 4.93 7.26 0.13
CA ALA A 181 5.86 8.25 -0.43
C ALA A 181 7.32 7.75 -0.50
N GLY A 182 7.53 6.48 -0.88
CA GLY A 182 8.84 5.85 -1.00
C GLY A 182 9.47 5.36 0.31
N ILE A 183 8.80 5.55 1.46
CA ILE A 183 9.30 5.15 2.78
C ILE A 183 8.52 3.94 3.29
N ALA A 184 9.22 2.87 3.71
CA ALA A 184 8.61 1.70 4.34
C ALA A 184 7.86 2.11 5.62
N GLN A 185 6.57 1.78 5.69
CA GLN A 185 5.70 2.11 6.82
C GLN A 185 6.02 1.21 8.01
N GLU A 186 6.46 1.79 9.10
CA GLU A 186 6.85 1.07 10.31
C GLU A 186 5.79 1.18 11.41
N GLY A 187 5.72 0.17 12.29
CA GLY A 187 4.76 0.08 13.40
C GLY A 187 3.55 -0.79 13.10
N GLN A 188 3.22 -1.02 11.83
CA GLN A 188 2.07 -1.85 11.42
C GLN A 188 2.34 -3.37 11.47
N GLN A 189 3.60 -3.79 11.54
CA GLN A 189 4.00 -5.18 11.45
C GLN A 189 3.82 -5.97 12.77
N TRP A 190 3.69 -5.30 13.91
CA TRP A 190 3.79 -5.93 15.23
C TRP A 190 2.60 -6.76 15.69
N GLY A 191 1.47 -6.66 15.03
CA GLY A 191 0.28 -7.42 15.40
C GLY A 191 -0.81 -7.33 14.35
N SER A 192 -1.85 -8.12 14.50
CA SER A 192 -3.01 -8.10 13.60
C SER A 192 -3.86 -6.84 13.76
N GLU A 193 -3.80 -6.20 14.92
CA GLU A 193 -4.51 -4.98 15.30
C GLU A 193 -3.73 -3.69 14.98
N HIS A 194 -2.56 -3.79 14.40
CA HIS A 194 -1.78 -2.64 13.93
C HIS A 194 -1.97 -2.48 12.42
N ALA A 195 -2.99 -1.74 12.01
CA ALA A 195 -3.21 -1.38 10.60
C ALA A 195 -2.22 -0.31 10.13
N PRO A 196 -1.97 -0.18 8.81
CA PRO A 196 -1.18 0.91 8.26
C PRO A 196 -1.84 2.28 8.52
N GLU A 197 -1.09 3.22 9.09
CA GLU A 197 -1.54 4.59 9.38
C GLU A 197 -1.38 5.46 8.12
N ILE A 198 -2.31 5.29 7.18
CA ILE A 198 -2.33 5.99 5.89
C ILE A 198 -3.75 6.50 5.63
N ASP A 199 -3.87 7.81 5.36
CA ASP A 199 -5.15 8.41 4.98
C ASP A 199 -5.53 7.98 3.55
N ALA A 200 -6.66 7.28 3.40
CA ALA A 200 -7.15 6.84 2.10
C ALA A 200 -7.49 7.98 1.13
N PHE A 201 -7.75 9.20 1.64
CA PHE A 201 -8.00 10.37 0.79
C PHE A 201 -6.73 10.96 0.20
N SER A 202 -5.57 10.72 0.82
CA SER A 202 -4.27 11.26 0.38
C SER A 202 -3.55 10.38 -0.63
N ILE A 203 -4.14 9.30 -1.09
CA ILE A 203 -3.55 8.34 -2.01
C ILE A 203 -3.79 8.78 -3.46
N GLY A 204 -2.74 8.85 -4.27
CA GLY A 204 -2.80 9.06 -5.71
C GLY A 204 -2.88 7.75 -6.49
N THR A 205 -1.92 6.87 -6.27
CA THR A 205 -1.82 5.58 -6.95
C THR A 205 -1.38 4.51 -5.94
N ILE A 206 -1.86 3.29 -6.11
CA ILE A 206 -1.37 2.13 -5.37
C ILE A 206 -0.78 1.15 -6.37
N GLU A 207 0.46 0.74 -6.12
CA GLU A 207 1.12 -0.33 -6.87
C GLU A 207 1.30 -1.54 -5.95
N ILE A 208 0.95 -2.72 -6.47
CA ILE A 208 1.03 -3.98 -5.74
C ILE A 208 1.96 -4.89 -6.51
N LEU A 209 3.17 -5.08 -5.96
CA LEU A 209 4.17 -5.99 -6.49
C LEU A 209 3.98 -7.34 -5.81
N LYS A 210 3.66 -8.36 -6.60
CA LYS A 210 3.45 -9.72 -6.10
C LYS A 210 4.74 -10.54 -6.22
N GLY A 211 4.94 -11.49 -5.30
CA GLY A 211 6.10 -12.37 -5.29
C GLY A 211 7.34 -11.76 -4.63
N ALA A 212 8.52 -12.29 -4.97
CA ALA A 212 9.78 -11.96 -4.30
C ALA A 212 10.30 -10.56 -4.68
N ALA A 213 9.84 -9.52 -3.99
CA ALA A 213 10.30 -8.14 -4.16
C ALA A 213 11.54 -7.78 -3.28
N GLY A 214 12.08 -8.76 -2.54
CA GLY A 214 13.14 -8.52 -1.54
C GLY A 214 14.46 -8.01 -2.10
N VAL A 215 14.74 -8.18 -3.40
CA VAL A 215 16.01 -7.68 -3.98
C VAL A 215 16.04 -6.16 -3.99
N GLU A 216 15.01 -5.48 -4.46
CA GLU A 216 15.00 -4.01 -4.47
C GLU A 216 14.64 -3.42 -3.07
N TYR A 217 13.68 -4.04 -2.38
CA TYR A 217 13.06 -3.42 -1.20
C TYR A 217 13.51 -4.00 0.16
N GLY A 218 14.30 -5.07 0.15
CA GLY A 218 14.89 -5.65 1.34
C GLY A 218 14.04 -6.72 2.04
N PRO A 219 14.45 -7.16 3.25
CA PRO A 219 13.91 -8.35 3.92
C PRO A 219 12.42 -8.33 4.25
N GLY A 220 11.78 -7.17 4.30
CA GLY A 220 10.33 -7.04 4.57
C GLY A 220 9.42 -7.36 3.39
N ALA A 221 9.96 -7.49 2.16
CA ALA A 221 9.20 -7.69 0.93
C ALA A 221 9.22 -9.15 0.44
N MET A 222 9.17 -10.11 1.36
CA MET A 222 9.23 -11.55 1.09
C MET A 222 8.01 -12.04 0.30
N GLY A 223 6.82 -11.57 0.64
CA GLY A 223 5.56 -11.90 -0.02
C GLY A 223 5.10 -10.91 -1.08
N GLY A 224 5.80 -9.80 -1.17
CA GLY A 224 5.47 -8.70 -2.08
C GLY A 224 5.49 -7.34 -1.39
N MET A 225 5.03 -6.33 -2.13
CA MET A 225 5.03 -4.94 -1.67
C MET A 225 3.77 -4.20 -2.12
N ILE A 226 3.26 -3.34 -1.27
CA ILE A 226 2.22 -2.35 -1.59
C ILE A 226 2.85 -0.96 -1.51
N ARG A 227 2.95 -0.28 -2.66
CA ARG A 227 3.46 1.10 -2.76
C ARG A 227 2.31 2.08 -2.81
N ILE A 228 2.26 2.95 -1.83
CA ILE A 228 1.32 4.08 -1.79
C ILE A 228 2.05 5.30 -2.34
N ILE A 229 1.60 5.78 -3.48
CA ILE A 229 2.15 6.94 -4.15
C ILE A 229 1.17 8.10 -3.94
N PRO A 230 1.61 9.20 -3.33
CA PRO A 230 0.79 10.39 -3.20
C PRO A 230 0.39 10.97 -4.56
N PRO A 231 -0.67 11.79 -4.65
CA PRO A 231 -1.05 12.44 -5.90
C PRO A 231 0.10 13.26 -6.49
N ASP A 232 0.17 13.27 -7.82
CA ASP A 232 1.18 14.04 -8.54
C ASP A 232 1.07 15.55 -8.26
N ILE A 233 2.21 16.21 -8.19
CA ILE A 233 2.31 17.66 -8.10
C ILE A 233 2.59 18.17 -9.49
N ALA A 234 1.66 18.97 -10.05
CA ALA A 234 1.84 19.52 -11.38
C ALA A 234 3.00 20.54 -11.42
N ASP A 235 3.76 20.47 -12.47
CA ASP A 235 4.90 21.35 -12.77
C ASP A 235 4.55 22.52 -13.71
N THR A 236 3.26 22.81 -13.89
CA THR A 236 2.70 23.88 -14.71
C THR A 236 1.94 24.88 -13.86
N ALA A 237 1.77 26.10 -14.35
CA ALA A 237 0.98 27.12 -13.66
C ALA A 237 -0.48 26.68 -13.55
N HIS A 238 -0.94 26.42 -12.34
CA HIS A 238 -2.31 26.03 -12.04
C HIS A 238 -2.67 26.32 -10.57
N LEU A 239 -3.96 26.46 -10.34
CA LEU A 239 -4.53 26.44 -9.00
C LEU A 239 -5.76 25.56 -9.05
N HIS A 240 -5.78 24.52 -8.23
CA HIS A 240 -6.92 23.60 -8.12
C HIS A 240 -7.23 23.33 -6.66
N SER A 241 -8.50 23.45 -6.31
CA SER A 241 -8.97 23.10 -4.97
C SER A 241 -10.27 22.32 -5.03
N SER A 242 -10.43 21.39 -4.10
CA SER A 242 -11.64 20.58 -3.99
C SER A 242 -11.94 20.22 -2.54
N ILE A 243 -13.19 19.91 -2.25
CA ILE A 243 -13.63 19.33 -0.99
C ILE A 243 -14.30 18.00 -1.29
N THR A 244 -13.79 16.92 -0.68
CA THR A 244 -14.47 15.62 -0.70
C THR A 244 -15.24 15.43 0.60
N LEU A 245 -16.53 15.13 0.48
CA LEU A 245 -17.44 14.79 1.58
C LEU A 245 -17.82 13.32 1.47
N GLN A 246 -17.90 12.63 2.60
CA GLN A 246 -18.39 11.25 2.64
C GLN A 246 -19.24 11.00 3.86
N SER A 247 -20.29 10.19 3.69
CA SER A 247 -21.11 9.65 4.77
C SER A 247 -21.36 8.16 4.57
N GLN A 248 -21.50 7.40 5.67
CA GLN A 248 -21.82 5.97 5.66
C GLN A 248 -22.96 5.69 6.64
N SER A 249 -23.86 4.77 6.28
CA SER A 249 -25.03 4.48 7.10
C SER A 249 -24.80 3.49 8.23
N ASN A 250 -23.87 2.52 8.05
CA ASN A 250 -23.70 1.42 9.01
C ASN A 250 -23.28 1.92 10.40
N ASN A 251 -22.28 2.79 10.45
CA ASN A 251 -21.72 3.36 11.68
C ASN A 251 -21.89 4.89 11.76
N TRP A 252 -22.73 5.47 10.89
CA TRP A 252 -22.95 6.91 10.76
C TRP A 252 -21.63 7.70 10.67
N GLN A 253 -20.67 7.16 9.92
CA GLN A 253 -19.40 7.84 9.67
C GLN A 253 -19.63 9.08 8.81
N GLY A 254 -19.02 10.18 9.21
CA GLY A 254 -18.84 11.38 8.42
C GLY A 254 -17.36 11.63 8.14
N ALA A 255 -17.03 12.11 6.93
CA ALA A 255 -15.68 12.55 6.58
C ALA A 255 -15.72 13.81 5.73
N ILE A 256 -14.74 14.68 5.95
CA ILE A 256 -14.47 15.86 5.12
C ILE A 256 -12.98 15.94 4.81
N SER A 257 -12.67 16.15 3.52
CA SER A 257 -11.29 16.20 3.05
C SER A 257 -11.11 17.35 2.02
N PRO A 258 -10.80 18.57 2.46
CA PRO A 258 -10.35 19.65 1.59
C PRO A 258 -8.93 19.39 1.07
N SER A 259 -8.69 19.73 -0.20
CA SER A 259 -7.38 19.69 -0.85
C SER A 259 -7.13 20.94 -1.68
N LEU A 260 -5.87 21.36 -1.73
CA LEU A 260 -5.38 22.47 -2.51
C LEU A 260 -4.10 22.05 -3.24
N SER A 261 -4.03 22.29 -4.55
CA SER A 261 -2.84 22.09 -5.36
C SER A 261 -2.54 23.38 -6.11
N TRP A 262 -1.31 23.84 -6.02
CA TRP A 262 -0.81 25.04 -6.69
C TRP A 262 0.52 24.77 -7.35
N GLY A 263 0.68 25.28 -8.56
CA GLY A 263 1.92 25.15 -9.30
C GLY A 263 2.27 26.46 -10.02
N THR A 264 3.53 26.65 -10.28
CA THR A 264 4.05 27.78 -11.05
C THR A 264 5.28 27.36 -11.83
N ARG A 265 5.54 28.08 -12.93
CA ARG A 265 6.77 27.94 -13.72
C ARG A 265 7.46 29.27 -13.77
N PHE A 266 8.76 29.29 -13.50
CA PHE A 266 9.60 30.49 -13.53
C PHE A 266 10.09 30.81 -14.94
N ILE A 267 10.62 32.02 -15.14
CA ILE A 267 11.22 32.46 -16.43
C ILE A 267 12.42 31.56 -16.81
N SER A 268 13.14 31.02 -15.83
CA SER A 268 14.22 30.04 -16.02
C SER A 268 13.75 28.68 -16.53
N ASN A 269 12.45 28.46 -16.73
CA ASN A 269 11.81 27.16 -16.98
C ASN A 269 11.84 26.17 -15.78
N ASP A 270 12.34 26.56 -14.64
CA ASP A 270 12.18 25.81 -13.41
C ASP A 270 10.71 25.81 -13.01
N ALA A 271 10.27 24.74 -12.37
CA ALA A 271 8.89 24.62 -11.90
C ALA A 271 8.85 24.36 -10.40
N PHE A 272 7.85 24.90 -9.74
CA PHE A 272 7.56 24.64 -8.35
C PHE A 272 6.08 24.29 -8.18
N GLY A 273 5.81 23.23 -7.45
CA GLY A 273 4.45 22.80 -7.10
C GLY A 273 4.31 22.54 -5.62
N LEU A 274 3.12 22.80 -5.11
CA LEU A 274 2.72 22.55 -3.71
C LEU A 274 1.34 21.93 -3.68
N ARG A 275 1.14 20.91 -2.83
CA ARG A 275 -0.17 20.31 -2.56
C ARG A 275 -0.36 20.12 -1.06
N ALA A 276 -1.50 20.55 -0.56
CA ALA A 276 -1.92 20.36 0.83
C ALA A 276 -3.29 19.67 0.90
N GLN A 277 -3.47 18.80 1.90
CA GLN A 277 -4.72 18.12 2.17
C GLN A 277 -4.88 17.90 3.66
N ILE A 278 -6.12 18.05 4.15
CA ILE A 278 -6.50 17.74 5.52
C ILE A 278 -7.73 16.84 5.44
N THR A 279 -7.82 15.84 6.31
CA THR A 279 -8.97 14.93 6.39
C THR A 279 -9.42 14.80 7.84
N ALA A 280 -10.68 15.04 8.10
CA ALA A 280 -11.30 14.77 9.39
C ALA A 280 -12.39 13.72 9.22
N LYS A 281 -12.40 12.70 10.10
CA LYS A 281 -13.40 11.63 10.10
C LYS A 281 -13.90 11.37 11.52
N GLN A 282 -15.18 11.00 11.64
CA GLN A 282 -15.77 10.49 12.87
C GLN A 282 -16.78 9.40 12.55
N ALA A 283 -16.79 8.34 13.34
CA ALA A 283 -17.74 7.24 13.22
C ALA A 283 -18.21 6.79 14.62
N GLY A 284 -19.46 6.37 14.72
CA GLY A 284 -19.99 5.70 15.87
C GLY A 284 -19.80 4.19 15.82
N ASN A 285 -20.45 3.48 16.74
CA ASN A 285 -20.42 2.02 16.80
C ASN A 285 -20.97 1.40 15.51
N ALA A 286 -20.25 0.43 14.95
CA ALA A 286 -20.69 -0.32 13.79
C ALA A 286 -21.81 -1.30 14.14
N ARG A 287 -22.59 -1.70 13.12
CA ARG A 287 -23.72 -2.62 13.26
C ARG A 287 -23.50 -3.87 12.43
N THR A 288 -23.79 -5.02 13.03
CA THR A 288 -24.02 -6.26 12.30
C THR A 288 -25.45 -6.24 11.73
N THR A 289 -25.93 -7.36 11.24
CA THR A 289 -27.36 -7.50 10.85
C THR A 289 -28.28 -7.40 12.07
N ASP A 290 -27.87 -7.90 13.22
CA ASP A 290 -28.76 -8.17 14.35
C ASP A 290 -28.48 -7.29 15.59
N TYR A 291 -27.23 -6.76 15.74
CA TYR A 291 -26.83 -6.03 16.94
C TYR A 291 -25.73 -4.99 16.65
N VAL A 292 -25.48 -4.14 17.62
CA VAL A 292 -24.40 -3.14 17.60
C VAL A 292 -23.12 -3.72 18.17
N LEU A 293 -22.01 -3.45 17.52
CA LEU A 293 -20.67 -3.79 18.02
C LEU A 293 -20.20 -2.67 18.98
N GLY A 294 -20.41 -2.87 20.25
CA GLY A 294 -20.15 -1.85 21.28
C GLY A 294 -18.70 -1.40 21.32
N ASN A 295 -18.48 -0.09 21.39
CA ASN A 295 -17.16 0.56 21.44
C ASN A 295 -16.29 0.31 20.20
N THR A 296 -16.87 0.45 19.00
CA THR A 296 -16.14 0.36 17.74
C THR A 296 -16.12 1.67 16.97
N GLY A 297 -16.51 2.77 17.60
CA GLY A 297 -16.39 4.11 17.04
C GLY A 297 -14.93 4.57 16.94
N PHE A 298 -14.67 5.56 16.09
CA PHE A 298 -13.35 6.18 15.96
C PHE A 298 -13.43 7.64 15.53
N THR A 299 -12.34 8.36 15.77
CA THR A 299 -12.08 9.70 15.24
C THR A 299 -10.72 9.75 14.59
N GLU A 300 -10.58 10.45 13.46
CA GLU A 300 -9.31 10.67 12.77
C GLU A 300 -9.17 12.14 12.36
N LEU A 301 -7.93 12.63 12.47
CA LEU A 301 -7.50 13.91 11.92
C LEU A 301 -6.16 13.71 11.21
N ASN A 302 -6.17 13.81 9.90
CA ASN A 302 -5.00 13.54 9.07
C ASN A 302 -4.61 14.80 8.28
N GLY A 303 -3.34 14.91 7.93
CA GLY A 303 -2.83 15.98 7.10
C GLY A 303 -1.69 15.51 6.21
N GLN A 304 -1.59 16.07 5.01
CA GLN A 304 -0.48 15.84 4.09
C GLN A 304 -0.08 17.14 3.41
N LEU A 305 1.21 17.39 3.34
CA LEU A 305 1.82 18.48 2.58
C LEU A 305 2.90 17.92 1.68
N GLN A 306 2.86 18.29 0.40
CA GLN A 306 3.83 17.89 -0.61
C GLN A 306 4.38 19.14 -1.30
N GLY A 307 5.67 19.14 -1.64
CA GLY A 307 6.28 20.15 -2.48
C GLY A 307 7.28 19.53 -3.44
N LYS A 308 7.35 20.05 -4.65
CA LYS A 308 8.28 19.63 -5.68
C LYS A 308 8.90 20.82 -6.36
N TYR A 309 10.20 20.83 -6.48
CA TYR A 309 10.95 21.74 -7.32
C TYR A 309 11.62 20.95 -8.45
N SER A 310 11.36 21.34 -9.69
CA SER A 310 11.96 20.73 -10.88
C SER A 310 12.83 21.79 -11.57
N PHE A 311 14.11 21.50 -11.69
CA PHE A 311 15.04 22.33 -12.40
C PHE A 311 14.89 22.15 -13.91
N SER A 312 15.15 23.20 -14.68
CA SER A 312 15.12 23.15 -16.15
C SER A 312 16.17 22.18 -16.73
N SER A 313 17.22 21.89 -15.99
CA SER A 313 18.27 20.91 -16.33
C SER A 313 17.87 19.44 -16.10
N GLY A 314 16.71 19.19 -15.50
CA GLY A 314 16.11 17.86 -15.32
C GLY A 314 16.24 17.27 -13.93
N GLU A 315 16.98 17.90 -13.01
CA GLU A 315 17.00 17.52 -11.61
C GLU A 315 15.65 17.83 -10.95
N SER A 316 15.33 17.11 -9.90
CA SER A 316 14.19 17.47 -9.06
C SER A 316 14.42 17.13 -7.59
N ILE A 317 13.78 17.90 -6.73
CA ILE A 317 13.66 17.60 -5.31
C ILE A 317 12.19 17.67 -4.92
N GLN A 318 11.73 16.64 -4.22
CA GLN A 318 10.37 16.52 -3.74
C GLN A 318 10.38 16.22 -2.25
N PHE A 319 9.49 16.82 -1.48
CA PHE A 319 9.21 16.42 -0.12
C PHE A 319 7.75 16.07 0.04
N THR A 320 7.48 15.12 0.93
CA THR A 320 6.15 14.75 1.38
C THR A 320 6.19 14.61 2.89
N THR A 321 5.34 15.34 3.60
CA THR A 321 5.15 15.12 5.03
C THR A 321 3.69 14.80 5.31
N SER A 322 3.45 13.84 6.21
CA SER A 322 2.11 13.46 6.62
C SER A 322 1.98 13.28 8.12
N SER A 323 0.76 13.55 8.59
CA SER A 323 0.31 13.37 9.95
C SER A 323 -0.95 12.51 9.93
N PHE A 324 -0.96 11.45 10.72
CA PHE A 324 -2.13 10.59 10.93
C PHE A 324 -2.38 10.47 12.42
N ASP A 325 -3.52 10.98 12.88
CA ASP A 325 -3.93 10.93 14.27
C ASP A 325 -5.29 10.24 14.37
N THR A 326 -5.38 9.19 15.16
CA THR A 326 -6.64 8.46 15.39
C THR A 326 -6.81 8.06 16.84
N GLU A 327 -8.05 8.10 17.30
CA GLU A 327 -8.51 7.43 18.49
C GLU A 327 -9.63 6.48 18.10
N LEU A 328 -9.49 5.22 18.48
CA LEU A 328 -10.46 4.17 18.14
C LEU A 328 -10.78 3.28 19.34
N GLY A 329 -12.04 2.93 19.44
CA GLY A 329 -12.52 1.98 20.42
C GLY A 329 -12.23 0.54 20.00
N ILE A 330 -11.97 -0.32 20.97
CA ILE A 330 -11.85 -1.76 20.79
C ILE A 330 -13.14 -2.43 21.25
N PHE A 331 -13.62 -3.39 20.48
CA PHE A 331 -14.89 -4.09 20.77
C PHE A 331 -14.92 -4.65 22.18
N LYS A 332 -15.84 -4.15 23.01
CA LYS A 332 -16.00 -4.57 24.40
C LYS A 332 -16.36 -6.04 24.54
N GLY A 333 -17.11 -6.61 23.60
CA GLY A 333 -17.55 -8.00 23.65
C GLY A 333 -16.43 -9.04 23.53
N SER A 334 -15.20 -8.64 23.14
CA SER A 334 -14.02 -9.50 23.13
C SER A 334 -13.24 -9.52 24.46
N HIS A 335 -13.51 -8.57 25.37
CA HIS A 335 -12.84 -8.45 26.67
C HIS A 335 -13.66 -9.09 27.79
N ILE A 336 -13.39 -10.34 28.11
CA ILE A 336 -14.19 -11.18 28.97
C ILE A 336 -13.47 -11.47 30.29
N SER A 337 -14.16 -11.30 31.41
CA SER A 337 -13.55 -11.30 32.74
C SER A 337 -13.11 -12.69 33.24
N ASN A 338 -13.77 -13.76 32.78
CA ASN A 338 -13.50 -15.12 33.28
C ASN A 338 -13.57 -16.18 32.17
N ALA A 339 -13.00 -17.35 32.46
CA ALA A 339 -12.86 -18.42 31.46
C ALA A 339 -14.20 -19.05 31.03
N SER A 340 -15.17 -19.12 31.91
CA SER A 340 -16.48 -19.72 31.58
C SER A 340 -17.27 -18.83 30.63
N ASP A 341 -17.27 -17.52 30.84
CA ASP A 341 -17.93 -16.57 29.96
C ASP A 341 -17.19 -16.47 28.62
N LEU A 342 -15.84 -16.61 28.62
CA LEU A 342 -15.07 -16.67 27.39
C LEU A 342 -15.49 -17.88 26.54
N LEU A 343 -15.52 -19.06 27.10
CA LEU A 343 -15.94 -20.27 26.39
C LEU A 343 -17.39 -20.16 25.91
N ARG A 344 -18.28 -19.59 26.75
CA ARG A 344 -19.68 -19.35 26.39
C ARG A 344 -19.81 -18.36 25.22
N ALA A 345 -19.04 -17.24 25.22
CA ALA A 345 -19.08 -16.29 24.12
C ALA A 345 -18.59 -16.93 22.80
N ILE A 346 -17.52 -17.73 22.87
CA ILE A 346 -17.00 -18.49 21.73
C ILE A 346 -18.03 -19.50 21.22
N GLU A 347 -18.70 -20.24 22.10
CA GLU A 347 -19.74 -21.19 21.75
C GLU A 347 -20.96 -20.53 21.09
N LEU A 348 -21.43 -19.41 21.66
CA LEU A 348 -22.55 -18.63 21.11
C LEU A 348 -22.18 -17.91 19.81
N GLY A 349 -20.92 -17.49 19.67
CA GLY A 349 -20.43 -16.68 18.54
C GLY A 349 -21.06 -15.30 18.44
N HIS A 350 -21.65 -14.78 19.49
CA HIS A 350 -22.18 -13.42 19.59
C HIS A 350 -21.88 -12.84 20.97
N PRO A 351 -21.92 -11.49 21.11
CA PRO A 351 -21.66 -10.84 22.40
C PRO A 351 -22.57 -11.33 23.50
N LEU A 352 -22.04 -11.42 24.74
CA LEU A 352 -22.83 -11.78 25.92
C LEU A 352 -23.70 -10.60 26.43
N GLN A 353 -23.46 -9.39 25.92
CA GLN A 353 -24.17 -8.15 26.25
C GLN A 353 -24.61 -7.44 24.99
N GLU A 354 -25.75 -6.79 25.06
CA GLU A 354 -26.22 -5.86 24.03
C GLU A 354 -25.61 -4.48 24.25
N TYR A 355 -25.39 -3.75 23.15
CA TYR A 355 -24.81 -2.43 23.13
C TYR A 355 -25.66 -1.49 22.31
N ASP A 356 -25.75 -0.24 22.77
CA ASP A 356 -26.41 0.83 22.06
C ASP A 356 -25.44 1.52 21.07
N PHE A 357 -26.01 2.20 20.08
CA PHE A 357 -25.28 3.05 19.19
C PHE A 357 -24.82 4.32 19.91
N THR A 358 -23.54 4.65 19.84
CA THR A 358 -22.97 5.90 20.33
C THR A 358 -21.73 6.29 19.51
N TYR A 359 -21.35 7.57 19.55
CA TYR A 359 -20.08 8.09 19.07
C TYR A 359 -19.00 8.10 20.17
N ASP A 360 -19.38 7.84 21.41
CA ASP A 360 -18.43 7.83 22.53
C ASP A 360 -17.45 6.69 22.38
N ILE A 361 -16.18 6.99 22.63
CA ILE A 361 -15.09 6.02 22.64
C ILE A 361 -14.69 5.81 24.09
N ASP A 362 -14.96 4.60 24.57
CA ASP A 362 -14.65 4.18 25.94
C ASP A 362 -13.52 3.14 25.94
N PHE A 363 -13.14 2.65 27.10
CA PHE A 363 -12.15 1.58 27.23
C PHE A 363 -12.75 0.20 26.88
N PRO A 364 -11.96 -0.71 26.26
CA PRO A 364 -10.58 -0.53 25.80
C PRO A 364 -10.52 0.33 24.53
N LYS A 365 -9.40 1.05 24.35
CA LYS A 365 -9.19 1.91 23.18
C LYS A 365 -7.72 2.01 22.79
N GLN A 366 -7.47 2.45 21.56
CA GLN A 366 -6.15 2.82 21.07
C GLN A 366 -6.12 4.31 20.69
N GLN A 367 -4.98 4.96 20.92
CA GLN A 367 -4.64 6.26 20.38
C GLN A 367 -3.33 6.14 19.61
N ILE A 368 -3.33 6.60 18.38
CA ILE A 368 -2.19 6.46 17.48
C ILE A 368 -1.88 7.81 16.86
N LYS A 369 -0.60 8.21 16.89
CA LYS A 369 -0.10 9.39 16.19
C LYS A 369 1.08 8.97 15.35
N HIS A 370 0.95 9.09 14.03
CA HIS A 370 2.02 8.78 13.10
C HIS A 370 2.44 10.05 12.36
N ARG A 371 3.73 10.26 12.24
CA ARG A 371 4.35 11.37 11.49
C ARG A 371 5.34 10.79 10.51
N LEU A 372 5.33 11.29 9.29
CA LEU A 372 6.24 10.88 8.24
C LEU A 372 6.79 12.11 7.52
N LEU A 373 8.08 12.07 7.21
CA LEU A 373 8.75 12.98 6.29
C LEU A 373 9.52 12.14 5.28
N SER A 374 9.26 12.34 4.00
CA SER A 374 10.04 11.81 2.88
C SER A 374 10.65 12.97 2.09
N ILE A 375 11.92 12.88 1.77
CA ILE A 375 12.61 13.79 0.86
C ILE A 375 13.23 12.93 -0.24
N GLN A 376 12.91 13.22 -1.49
CA GLN A 376 13.38 12.51 -2.67
C GLN A 376 14.08 13.47 -3.61
N GLY A 377 15.26 13.12 -4.05
CA GLY A 377 16.03 13.86 -5.04
C GLY A 377 16.31 12.99 -6.25
N THR A 378 16.22 13.57 -7.46
CA THR A 378 16.59 12.90 -8.70
C THR A 378 17.57 13.78 -9.48
N ILE A 379 18.66 13.19 -9.96
CA ILE A 379 19.70 13.88 -10.71
C ILE A 379 20.06 13.02 -11.93
N PRO A 380 19.73 13.44 -13.15
CA PRO A 380 20.22 12.80 -14.35
C PRO A 380 21.73 13.01 -14.48
N ILE A 381 22.48 11.90 -14.58
CA ILE A 381 23.93 11.94 -14.78
C ILE A 381 24.23 11.53 -16.22
N GLN A 382 24.82 12.48 -16.97
CA GLN A 382 25.07 12.31 -18.39
C GLN A 382 25.93 11.07 -18.69
N GLY A 383 25.46 10.20 -19.61
CA GLY A 383 26.17 8.99 -20.02
C GLY A 383 26.19 7.90 -18.97
N LEU A 384 25.53 8.07 -17.81
CA LEU A 384 25.54 7.08 -16.74
C LEU A 384 24.14 6.62 -16.31
N GLY A 385 23.17 7.53 -16.20
CA GLY A 385 21.79 7.17 -15.80
C GLY A 385 21.18 8.19 -14.85
N LEU A 386 20.23 7.76 -14.03
CA LEU A 386 19.48 8.59 -13.09
C LEU A 386 19.88 8.25 -11.64
N LEU A 387 20.49 9.19 -10.95
CA LEU A 387 20.75 9.08 -9.50
C LEU A 387 19.48 9.48 -8.75
N GLU A 388 18.99 8.57 -7.91
CA GLU A 388 17.88 8.83 -6.99
C GLU A 388 18.38 8.68 -5.55
N ALA A 389 17.99 9.63 -4.70
CA ALA A 389 18.23 9.57 -3.26
C ALA A 389 16.93 9.81 -2.52
N THR A 390 16.63 8.96 -1.55
CA THR A 390 15.45 9.08 -0.69
C THR A 390 15.89 9.09 0.76
N TYR A 391 15.41 10.07 1.51
CA TYR A 391 15.54 10.13 2.97
C TYR A 391 14.15 10.07 3.61
N GLY A 392 14.01 9.27 4.65
CA GLY A 392 12.79 9.12 5.43
C GLY A 392 12.99 9.30 6.92
N TRP A 393 12.05 9.98 7.54
CA TRP A 393 11.89 10.00 9.00
C TRP A 393 10.46 9.65 9.33
N GLN A 394 10.27 8.79 10.34
CA GLN A 394 8.97 8.41 10.87
C GLN A 394 8.99 8.41 12.39
N PHE A 395 7.88 8.80 12.97
CA PHE A 395 7.62 8.68 14.38
C PHE A 395 6.21 8.13 14.60
N ASN A 396 6.10 6.98 15.28
CA ASN A 396 4.83 6.35 15.65
C ASN A 396 4.70 6.33 17.17
N ASP A 397 3.67 6.97 17.70
CA ASP A 397 3.29 6.98 19.11
C ASP A 397 1.95 6.25 19.24
N ARG A 398 2.01 5.03 19.76
CA ARG A 398 0.83 4.18 19.93
C ARG A 398 0.60 3.92 21.40
N SER A 399 -0.59 4.27 21.87
CA SER A 399 -1.05 4.05 23.24
C SER A 399 -2.25 3.11 23.24
N GLU A 400 -2.19 2.06 24.05
CA GLU A 400 -3.29 1.12 24.28
C GLU A 400 -3.78 1.19 25.70
N PHE A 401 -5.10 1.30 25.86
CA PHE A 401 -5.77 1.45 27.13
C PHE A 401 -6.61 0.20 27.42
N ASP A 402 -6.49 -0.31 28.66
CA ASP A 402 -7.19 -1.51 29.13
C ASP A 402 -8.64 -1.22 29.53
N ALA A 403 -9.51 -2.23 29.35
CA ALA A 403 -10.90 -2.22 29.83
C ALA A 403 -11.04 -2.40 31.33
N HIS A 404 -10.01 -2.95 31.98
CA HIS A 404 -10.15 -3.38 33.38
C HIS A 404 -9.81 -2.23 34.33
N ASN A 405 -10.86 -1.67 34.89
CA ASN A 405 -10.73 -0.78 36.03
C ASN A 405 -10.15 -1.58 37.23
N LEU A 406 -9.02 -1.15 37.74
CA LEU A 406 -8.61 -1.54 39.08
C LEU A 406 -9.81 -1.30 39.98
N ARG A 407 -10.17 -2.27 40.87
CA ARG A 407 -11.15 -2.07 41.91
C ARG A 407 -10.59 -1.00 42.89
N VAL A 408 -10.84 0.26 42.55
CA VAL A 408 -10.45 1.39 43.39
C VAL A 408 -11.60 1.62 44.33
N PRO A 409 -11.36 1.82 45.64
CA PRO A 409 -12.41 2.17 46.60
C PRO A 409 -13.19 3.41 46.12
N LYS A 410 -14.51 3.41 46.33
CA LYS A 410 -15.40 4.46 45.83
C LYS A 410 -15.01 5.90 46.25
N ASP A 411 -14.18 6.04 47.27
CA ASP A 411 -13.74 7.31 47.83
C ASP A 411 -12.44 7.87 47.23
N SER A 412 -11.90 7.22 46.17
CA SER A 412 -10.60 7.57 45.58
C SER A 412 -10.73 8.05 44.14
N THR A 413 -11.66 8.94 43.85
CA THR A 413 -11.90 9.48 42.48
C THR A 413 -10.64 10.06 41.84
N PHE A 414 -9.81 10.77 42.59
CA PHE A 414 -8.56 11.37 42.11
C PHE A 414 -7.49 10.32 41.69
N LEU A 415 -7.35 9.24 42.47
CA LEU A 415 -6.45 8.13 42.14
C LEU A 415 -6.98 7.33 40.94
N LEU A 416 -8.30 7.22 40.83
CA LEU A 416 -8.98 6.54 39.72
C LEU A 416 -8.73 7.29 38.41
N GLU A 417 -8.92 8.60 38.37
CA GLU A 417 -8.63 9.43 37.19
C GLU A 417 -7.18 9.34 36.76
N GLN A 418 -6.22 9.38 37.67
CA GLN A 418 -4.79 9.23 37.35
C GLN A 418 -4.41 7.83 36.87
N LEU A 419 -5.09 6.77 37.27
CA LEU A 419 -4.82 5.39 36.87
C LEU A 419 -5.53 5.03 35.57
N LEU A 420 -6.72 5.57 35.29
CA LEU A 420 -7.49 5.39 34.07
C LEU A 420 -6.92 6.18 32.90
N VAL A 421 -6.25 7.29 33.15
CA VAL A 421 -5.66 8.15 32.11
C VAL A 421 -4.34 7.59 31.57
N LYS A 422 -3.68 6.64 32.29
CA LYS A 422 -2.40 6.08 31.83
C LYS A 422 -2.62 4.86 30.93
N PRO A 423 -2.01 4.84 29.74
CA PRO A 423 -2.09 3.66 28.87
C PRO A 423 -1.48 2.44 29.54
N ALA A 424 -2.08 1.28 29.33
CA ALA A 424 -1.53 -0.02 29.73
C ALA A 424 -0.20 -0.29 29.01
N MET A 425 -0.13 0.07 27.73
CA MET A 425 1.06 0.02 26.90
C MET A 425 1.14 1.30 26.05
N ARG A 426 2.35 1.86 25.91
CA ARG A 426 2.67 2.91 24.94
C ARG A 426 3.99 2.59 24.28
N LEU A 427 4.03 2.58 22.96
CA LEU A 427 5.19 2.35 22.14
C LEU A 427 5.54 3.64 21.40
N LEU A 428 6.78 4.06 21.52
CA LEU A 428 7.36 5.21 20.81
C LEU A 428 8.40 4.68 19.85
N LEU A 429 8.03 4.56 18.58
CA LEU A 429 8.89 4.07 17.52
C LEU A 429 9.38 5.22 16.66
N GLU A 430 10.67 5.41 16.60
CA GLU A 430 11.32 6.37 15.72
C GLU A 430 12.19 5.65 14.70
N THR A 431 12.05 6.00 13.42
CA THR A 431 12.76 5.35 12.33
C THR A 431 13.33 6.40 11.36
N TYR A 432 14.58 6.23 11.02
CA TYR A 432 15.28 6.94 9.97
C TYR A 432 15.64 5.95 8.88
N SER A 433 15.38 6.28 7.62
CA SER A 433 15.71 5.45 6.47
C SER A 433 16.39 6.24 5.36
N GLY A 434 17.25 5.59 4.61
CA GLY A 434 17.92 6.18 3.45
C GLY A 434 18.06 5.13 2.36
N ASP A 435 17.83 5.54 1.12
CA ASP A 435 18.11 4.76 -0.09
C ASP A 435 18.78 5.65 -1.11
N ILE A 436 19.88 5.19 -1.69
CA ILE A 436 20.57 5.86 -2.79
C ILE A 436 20.77 4.84 -3.89
N LYS A 437 20.28 5.13 -5.09
CA LYS A 437 20.40 4.24 -6.24
C LYS A 437 20.71 4.98 -7.52
N LEU A 438 21.50 4.35 -8.35
CA LEU A 438 21.78 4.76 -9.70
C LEU A 438 21.03 3.81 -10.64
N LYS A 439 20.03 4.34 -11.33
CA LYS A 439 19.13 3.60 -12.23
C LYS A 439 19.50 3.80 -13.69
N SER A 440 19.02 2.87 -14.50
CA SER A 440 19.11 2.97 -15.97
C SER A 440 20.55 3.17 -16.46
N ILE A 441 21.52 2.55 -15.77
CA ILE A 441 22.87 2.47 -16.25
C ILE A 441 22.85 1.65 -17.54
N GLN A 442 23.04 2.31 -18.67
CA GLN A 442 23.15 1.62 -19.97
C GLN A 442 24.56 1.03 -20.04
N VAL A 443 24.66 -0.29 -20.00
CA VAL A 443 25.92 -1.02 -20.19
C VAL A 443 26.19 -1.16 -21.70
N ASP A 444 25.14 -1.46 -22.45
CA ASP A 444 25.07 -1.39 -23.90
C ASP A 444 23.59 -1.18 -24.33
N GLU A 445 23.27 -1.28 -25.63
CA GLU A 445 21.89 -1.09 -26.13
C GLU A 445 20.89 -2.12 -25.58
N LEU A 446 21.38 -3.29 -25.14
CA LEU A 446 20.57 -4.42 -24.68
C LEU A 446 20.46 -4.50 -23.16
N ILE A 447 21.44 -3.96 -22.40
CA ILE A 447 21.56 -4.16 -20.97
C ILE A 447 21.43 -2.85 -20.20
N SER A 448 20.45 -2.82 -19.29
CA SER A 448 20.32 -1.76 -18.30
C SER A 448 20.51 -2.32 -16.89
N ALA A 449 21.13 -1.53 -16.01
CA ALA A 449 21.38 -1.92 -14.62
C ALA A 449 20.93 -0.85 -13.64
N THR A 450 20.67 -1.30 -12.42
CA THR A 450 20.44 -0.45 -11.23
C THR A 450 21.30 -0.96 -10.10
N ILE A 451 22.00 -0.05 -9.43
CA ILE A 451 22.82 -0.35 -8.24
C ILE A 451 22.33 0.55 -7.12
N GLY A 452 22.17 0.00 -5.93
CA GLY A 452 21.70 0.80 -4.80
C GLY A 452 22.21 0.33 -3.44
N ILE A 453 22.15 1.25 -2.49
CA ILE A 453 22.40 1.01 -1.08
C ILE A 453 21.25 1.56 -0.25
N SER A 454 20.89 0.85 0.80
CA SER A 454 19.82 1.25 1.71
C SER A 454 20.25 1.15 3.17
N SER A 455 19.70 1.99 4.02
CA SER A 455 19.97 2.00 5.46
C SER A 455 18.68 2.27 6.24
N GLN A 456 18.60 1.68 7.44
CA GLN A 456 17.53 1.94 8.39
C GLN A 456 18.09 1.97 9.82
N PHE A 457 17.71 2.98 10.58
CA PHE A 457 17.98 3.12 12.01
C PHE A 457 16.65 3.27 12.72
N GLN A 458 16.40 2.43 13.72
CA GLN A 458 15.12 2.40 14.40
C GLN A 458 15.33 2.27 15.90
N GLN A 459 14.56 3.05 16.67
CA GLN A 459 14.52 2.97 18.12
C GLN A 459 13.07 2.79 18.59
N ASN A 460 12.84 1.80 19.43
CA ASN A 460 11.58 1.65 20.16
C ASN A 460 11.78 1.91 21.65
N LYS A 461 10.93 2.76 22.21
CA LYS A 461 10.83 2.99 23.66
C LYS A 461 9.44 2.61 24.13
N ARG A 462 9.38 1.76 25.12
CA ARG A 462 8.16 1.27 25.72
C ARG A 462 7.87 2.02 27.04
N LEU A 463 6.64 2.42 27.20
CA LEU A 463 6.10 2.97 28.46
C LEU A 463 4.85 2.17 28.86
N GLY A 464 4.48 2.22 30.13
CA GLY A 464 3.33 1.46 30.65
C GLY A 464 3.71 0.17 31.37
N LYS A 465 2.71 -0.59 31.81
CA LYS A 465 2.87 -1.82 32.62
C LYS A 465 2.98 -3.09 31.77
N VAL A 466 2.40 -3.08 30.58
CA VAL A 466 2.39 -4.21 29.65
C VAL A 466 3.72 -4.25 28.90
N VAL A 467 4.32 -5.44 28.80
CA VAL A 467 5.61 -5.64 28.12
C VAL A 467 5.43 -6.63 26.99
N LEU A 468 4.81 -6.16 25.92
CA LEU A 468 4.69 -6.94 24.71
C LEU A 468 5.99 -6.89 23.90
N ILE A 469 6.56 -5.70 23.73
CA ILE A 469 7.80 -5.44 23.01
C ILE A 469 8.76 -4.71 23.95
N PRO A 470 10.00 -5.20 24.18
CA PRO A 470 11.01 -4.50 24.96
C PRO A 470 11.55 -3.26 24.24
N ASP A 471 12.30 -2.44 24.96
CA ASP A 471 13.07 -1.35 24.36
C ASP A 471 14.19 -1.93 23.52
N TYR A 472 14.40 -1.36 22.33
CA TYR A 472 15.47 -1.81 21.43
C TYR A 472 15.97 -0.69 20.53
N PHE A 473 17.18 -0.87 20.04
CA PHE A 473 17.76 -0.12 18.93
C PHE A 473 18.16 -1.08 17.80
N MET A 474 17.83 -0.71 16.56
CA MET A 474 18.10 -1.53 15.37
C MET A 474 18.83 -0.72 14.31
N THR A 475 19.80 -1.35 13.68
CA THR A 475 20.49 -0.86 12.48
C THR A 475 20.36 -1.90 11.38
N SER A 476 20.00 -1.49 10.18
CA SER A 476 19.96 -2.34 8.99
C SER A 476 20.68 -1.63 7.83
N LEU A 477 21.55 -2.36 7.13
CA LEU A 477 22.27 -1.90 5.95
C LEU A 477 22.11 -2.93 4.84
N GLY A 478 21.84 -2.46 3.61
CA GLY A 478 21.69 -3.32 2.45
C GLY A 478 22.37 -2.74 1.22
N ALA A 479 22.85 -3.60 0.33
CA ALA A 479 23.35 -3.23 -0.98
C ALA A 479 22.80 -4.18 -2.04
N TYR A 480 22.43 -3.67 -3.21
CA TYR A 480 21.79 -4.45 -4.24
C TYR A 480 22.19 -4.04 -5.65
N VAL A 481 22.02 -4.99 -6.57
CA VAL A 481 22.15 -4.79 -8.01
C VAL A 481 21.00 -5.49 -8.71
N ILE A 482 20.44 -4.84 -9.74
CA ILE A 482 19.43 -5.40 -10.62
C ILE A 482 19.89 -5.13 -12.05
N ALA A 483 19.76 -6.11 -12.95
CA ALA A 483 20.04 -5.99 -14.36
C ALA A 483 18.86 -6.50 -15.18
N ASN A 484 18.56 -5.78 -16.26
CA ASN A 484 17.58 -6.18 -17.26
C ASN A 484 18.28 -6.26 -18.62
N MET A 485 18.01 -7.34 -19.34
CA MET A 485 18.51 -7.60 -20.68
C MET A 485 17.32 -7.66 -21.63
N MET A 486 17.27 -6.78 -22.61
CA MET A 486 16.13 -6.59 -23.51
C MET A 486 16.46 -7.12 -24.90
N PHE A 487 15.74 -8.12 -25.33
CA PHE A 487 15.69 -8.61 -26.71
C PHE A 487 14.35 -8.21 -27.32
N ASP A 488 14.17 -8.41 -28.63
CA ASP A 488 12.94 -7.98 -29.32
C ASP A 488 11.65 -8.41 -28.62
N ASP A 489 11.52 -9.69 -28.29
CA ASP A 489 10.33 -10.27 -27.68
C ASP A 489 10.51 -10.72 -26.23
N ILE A 490 11.73 -10.65 -25.68
CA ILE A 490 12.05 -11.20 -24.38
C ILE A 490 12.82 -10.19 -23.54
N ILE A 491 12.37 -9.99 -22.31
CA ILE A 491 13.13 -9.27 -21.28
C ILE A 491 13.56 -10.27 -20.22
N ILE A 492 14.85 -10.41 -20.00
CA ILE A 492 15.43 -11.21 -18.94
C ILE A 492 15.87 -10.28 -17.81
N SER A 493 15.47 -10.56 -16.60
CA SER A 493 15.78 -9.75 -15.42
C SER A 493 16.46 -10.59 -14.36
N GLY A 494 17.40 -10.02 -13.63
CA GLY A 494 18.02 -10.66 -12.49
C GLY A 494 18.54 -9.66 -11.47
N GLY A 495 18.62 -10.07 -10.22
CA GLY A 495 19.12 -9.20 -9.17
C GLY A 495 19.64 -9.97 -7.95
N ALA A 496 20.51 -9.30 -7.21
CA ALA A 496 21.07 -9.79 -5.96
C ALA A 496 21.13 -8.67 -4.94
N ARG A 497 20.90 -9.02 -3.68
CA ARG A 497 20.99 -8.13 -2.53
C ARG A 497 21.62 -8.81 -1.35
N PHE A 498 22.38 -8.08 -0.57
CA PHE A 498 22.90 -8.50 0.72
C PHE A 498 22.48 -7.50 1.79
N ASP A 499 21.96 -8.01 2.92
CA ASP A 499 21.54 -7.20 4.06
C ASP A 499 22.24 -7.67 5.34
N ASN A 500 22.53 -6.71 6.20
CA ASN A 500 22.99 -6.95 7.57
C ASN A 500 22.10 -6.16 8.53
N ARG A 501 21.63 -6.82 9.61
CA ARG A 501 20.80 -6.22 10.64
C ARG A 501 21.33 -6.54 12.02
N SER A 502 21.51 -5.51 12.83
CA SER A 502 21.87 -5.61 14.26
C SER A 502 20.73 -5.04 15.11
N ILE A 503 20.31 -5.78 16.13
CA ILE A 503 19.26 -5.39 17.08
C ILE A 503 19.86 -5.47 18.48
N SER A 504 19.94 -4.35 19.18
CA SER A 504 20.32 -4.27 20.59
C SER A 504 19.05 -4.18 21.45
N ILE A 505 18.85 -5.13 22.33
CA ILE A 505 17.72 -5.22 23.26
C ILE A 505 18.17 -4.72 24.63
N ASP A 506 17.45 -3.76 25.19
CA ASP A 506 17.76 -3.23 26.51
C ASP A 506 17.27 -4.17 27.61
N ARG A 507 18.03 -4.19 28.74
CA ARG A 507 17.66 -4.98 29.92
C ARG A 507 16.29 -4.56 30.45
N PHE A 508 15.47 -5.55 30.72
CA PHE A 508 14.17 -5.35 31.33
C PHE A 508 13.92 -6.39 32.43
N SER A 509 13.42 -5.94 33.57
CA SER A 509 13.14 -6.81 34.72
C SER A 509 11.80 -6.47 35.36
N THR A 510 10.96 -7.48 35.55
CA THR A 510 9.77 -7.45 36.39
C THR A 510 9.85 -8.60 37.41
N PRO A 511 8.99 -8.64 38.45
CA PRO A 511 8.92 -9.78 39.35
C PRO A 511 8.70 -11.12 38.70
N THR A 512 8.08 -11.11 37.49
CA THR A 512 7.70 -12.34 36.75
C THR A 512 8.55 -12.59 35.50
N ARG A 513 9.41 -11.64 35.08
CA ARG A 513 10.15 -11.73 33.83
C ARG A 513 11.46 -10.95 33.83
N LEU A 514 12.51 -11.60 33.35
CA LEU A 514 13.81 -11.00 33.10
C LEU A 514 14.18 -11.12 31.61
N ILE A 515 14.51 -10.01 30.97
CA ILE A 515 15.18 -9.91 29.67
C ILE A 515 16.54 -9.26 29.97
N ASN A 516 17.62 -9.96 29.66
CA ASN A 516 18.97 -9.39 29.75
C ASN A 516 19.31 -8.59 28.53
N ASP A 517 20.23 -7.64 28.62
CA ASP A 517 20.82 -6.98 27.48
C ASP A 517 21.33 -8.03 26.49
N SER A 518 21.02 -7.83 25.23
CA SER A 518 21.46 -8.74 24.18
C SER A 518 21.62 -8.01 22.85
N VAL A 519 22.56 -8.46 22.03
CA VAL A 519 22.76 -8.00 20.67
C VAL A 519 22.54 -9.17 19.75
N LEU A 520 21.59 -9.02 18.83
CA LEU A 520 21.23 -10.00 17.83
C LEU A 520 21.74 -9.51 16.48
N ASN A 521 22.55 -10.30 15.80
CA ASN A 521 23.09 -9.97 14.48
C ASN A 521 22.59 -10.98 13.45
N TYR A 522 22.06 -10.47 12.35
CA TYR A 522 21.53 -11.25 11.26
C TYR A 522 22.11 -10.75 9.94
N GLY A 523 22.48 -11.67 9.06
CA GLY A 523 22.92 -11.36 7.70
C GLY A 523 22.34 -12.35 6.72
N GLY A 524 22.02 -11.89 5.51
CA GLY A 524 21.49 -12.77 4.47
C GLY A 524 21.52 -12.14 3.11
N ALA A 525 21.47 -13.01 2.09
CA ALA A 525 21.37 -12.63 0.70
C ALA A 525 19.99 -12.95 0.14
N SER A 526 19.51 -12.11 -0.78
CA SER A 526 18.31 -12.31 -1.57
C SER A 526 18.67 -12.30 -3.05
N PHE A 527 18.05 -13.18 -3.83
CA PHE A 527 18.27 -13.29 -5.27
C PHE A 527 16.92 -13.37 -5.96
N SER A 528 16.83 -12.81 -7.17
CA SER A 528 15.68 -12.98 -8.03
C SER A 528 16.12 -13.02 -9.48
N GLY A 529 15.41 -13.79 -10.30
CA GLY A 529 15.63 -13.87 -11.74
C GLY A 529 14.37 -14.33 -12.43
N GLY A 530 14.19 -13.87 -13.66
CA GLY A 530 13.01 -14.22 -14.42
C GLY A 530 13.07 -13.67 -15.84
N PHE A 531 12.02 -13.92 -16.56
CA PHE A 531 11.83 -13.40 -17.92
C PHE A 531 10.39 -12.97 -18.15
N MET A 532 10.21 -12.07 -19.08
CA MET A 532 8.93 -11.73 -19.68
C MET A 532 9.07 -11.91 -21.19
N TRP A 533 8.19 -12.74 -21.76
CA TRP A 533 8.20 -13.09 -23.17
C TRP A 533 6.89 -12.69 -23.84
N GLN A 534 6.98 -11.89 -24.90
CA GLN A 534 5.86 -11.55 -25.79
C GLN A 534 5.61 -12.74 -26.73
N VAL A 535 4.72 -13.66 -26.32
CA VAL A 535 4.45 -14.90 -27.06
C VAL A 535 3.70 -14.63 -28.38
N LEU A 536 2.74 -13.68 -28.31
CA LEU A 536 1.96 -13.17 -29.44
C LEU A 536 1.75 -11.65 -29.24
N ASP A 537 1.30 -10.93 -30.24
CA ASP A 537 1.09 -9.47 -30.19
C ASP A 537 0.30 -9.00 -28.96
N HIS A 538 -0.62 -9.82 -28.47
CA HIS A 538 -1.50 -9.49 -27.32
C HIS A 538 -1.31 -10.41 -26.12
N MET A 539 -0.31 -11.32 -26.15
CA MET A 539 -0.11 -12.32 -25.11
C MET A 539 1.31 -12.33 -24.56
N ARG A 540 1.47 -12.16 -23.27
CA ARG A 540 2.74 -12.17 -22.55
C ARG A 540 2.78 -13.29 -21.53
N LEU A 541 3.91 -13.96 -21.44
CA LEU A 541 4.24 -14.93 -20.39
C LEU A 541 5.34 -14.33 -19.51
N ALA A 542 5.12 -14.23 -18.21
CA ALA A 542 6.12 -13.84 -17.26
C ALA A 542 6.41 -15.00 -16.31
N MET A 543 7.67 -15.20 -15.99
CA MET A 543 8.11 -16.16 -14.99
C MET A 543 9.18 -15.51 -14.13
N ASN A 544 9.05 -15.65 -12.81
CA ASN A 544 10.03 -15.17 -11.84
C ASN A 544 10.29 -16.22 -10.77
N ILE A 545 11.56 -16.39 -10.42
CA ILE A 545 12.00 -17.17 -9.26
C ILE A 545 12.84 -16.28 -8.36
N GLY A 546 12.55 -16.30 -7.06
CA GLY A 546 13.30 -15.51 -6.09
C GLY A 546 13.55 -16.26 -4.79
N ASN A 547 14.68 -15.97 -4.17
CA ASN A 547 14.97 -16.38 -2.82
C ASN A 547 15.13 -15.14 -1.94
N THR A 548 14.39 -15.09 -0.85
CA THR A 548 14.40 -13.97 0.09
C THR A 548 14.51 -14.48 1.53
N TRP A 549 14.90 -13.60 2.42
CA TRP A 549 15.00 -13.92 3.84
C TRP A 549 14.51 -12.76 4.70
N ARG A 550 14.16 -13.03 5.95
CA ARG A 550 13.95 -12.03 6.99
C ARG A 550 14.43 -12.49 8.36
N PRO A 551 14.97 -11.61 9.20
CA PRO A 551 15.21 -11.95 10.60
C PRO A 551 13.91 -12.01 11.39
N PRO A 552 13.89 -12.75 12.53
CA PRO A 552 12.81 -12.65 13.50
C PRO A 552 12.68 -11.22 14.02
N GLN A 553 11.45 -10.79 14.26
CA GLN A 553 11.18 -9.48 14.84
C GLN A 553 11.17 -9.54 16.37
N VAL A 554 11.35 -8.38 17.00
CA VAL A 554 11.44 -8.27 18.45
C VAL A 554 10.18 -8.79 19.15
N ASN A 555 8.99 -8.55 18.62
CA ASN A 555 7.74 -9.10 19.15
C ASN A 555 7.67 -10.63 19.01
N GLU A 556 8.12 -11.20 17.90
CA GLU A 556 8.14 -12.67 17.69
C GLU A 556 9.04 -13.37 18.72
N LEU A 557 10.15 -12.72 19.09
CA LEU A 557 11.11 -13.24 20.08
C LEU A 557 10.69 -13.01 21.54
N TYR A 558 10.09 -11.86 21.84
CA TYR A 558 9.98 -11.37 23.21
C TYR A 558 8.55 -11.08 23.70
N SER A 559 7.50 -11.25 22.88
CA SER A 559 6.12 -11.05 23.40
C SER A 559 5.81 -11.93 24.60
N TYR A 560 5.20 -11.36 25.63
CA TYR A 560 4.70 -12.10 26.79
C TYR A 560 3.72 -11.24 27.59
N ASP A 561 2.58 -10.92 27.04
CA ASP A 561 1.51 -10.19 27.74
C ASP A 561 0.22 -10.20 26.90
N ILE A 562 -0.79 -9.48 27.37
CA ILE A 562 -2.06 -9.28 26.68
C ILE A 562 -1.89 -8.25 25.59
N HIS A 563 -2.32 -8.61 24.37
CA HIS A 563 -2.52 -7.70 23.27
C HIS A 563 -3.98 -7.22 23.30
N HIS A 564 -4.19 -5.99 23.76
CA HIS A 564 -5.55 -5.51 24.06
C HIS A 564 -6.41 -5.36 22.82
N GLY A 565 -5.83 -5.02 21.66
CA GLY A 565 -6.56 -4.90 20.39
C GLY A 565 -7.26 -6.18 19.95
N THR A 566 -6.63 -7.35 20.17
CA THR A 566 -7.16 -8.66 19.80
C THR A 566 -7.73 -9.45 20.97
N ALA A 567 -7.61 -8.94 22.19
CA ALA A 567 -7.99 -9.63 23.42
C ALA A 567 -7.37 -11.03 23.54
N GLN A 568 -6.06 -11.15 23.24
CA GLN A 568 -5.33 -12.42 23.30
C GLN A 568 -4.02 -12.26 24.12
N PHE A 569 -3.54 -13.37 24.73
CA PHE A 569 -2.27 -13.43 25.41
C PHE A 569 -1.21 -13.99 24.42
N GLU A 570 -0.16 -13.24 24.14
CA GLU A 570 0.88 -13.63 23.18
C GLU A 570 2.17 -14.06 23.90
N ILE A 571 2.78 -15.15 23.40
CA ILE A 571 4.03 -15.70 23.92
C ILE A 571 5.03 -15.82 22.77
N GLY A 572 6.12 -15.07 22.87
CA GLY A 572 7.24 -15.10 21.94
C GLY A 572 8.14 -16.32 22.16
N LYS A 573 9.00 -16.59 21.15
CA LYS A 573 9.96 -17.69 21.15
C LYS A 573 11.37 -17.14 20.88
N ARG A 574 12.28 -17.25 21.84
CA ARG A 574 13.60 -16.60 21.78
C ARG A 574 14.62 -17.27 20.85
N ASP A 575 14.42 -18.53 20.52
CA ASP A 575 15.30 -19.37 19.71
C ASP A 575 14.90 -19.43 18.22
N LEU A 576 14.10 -18.45 17.75
CA LEU A 576 13.74 -18.35 16.35
C LEU A 576 14.96 -17.99 15.49
N SER A 577 15.08 -18.67 14.35
CA SER A 577 16.09 -18.42 13.32
C SER A 577 15.53 -17.53 12.21
N PRO A 578 16.38 -16.94 11.35
CA PRO A 578 15.89 -16.24 10.16
C PRO A 578 15.00 -17.12 9.30
N GLU A 579 13.88 -16.54 8.85
CA GLU A 579 12.97 -17.17 7.91
C GLU A 579 13.49 -16.96 6.49
N LYS A 580 13.45 -17.99 5.64
CA LYS A 580 13.80 -17.93 4.22
C LYS A 580 12.64 -18.40 3.37
N SER A 581 12.49 -17.82 2.19
CA SER A 581 11.46 -18.18 1.22
C SER A 581 12.06 -18.35 -0.16
N THR A 582 11.67 -19.42 -0.86
CA THR A 582 11.88 -19.57 -2.30
C THR A 582 10.52 -19.48 -2.98
N THR A 583 10.37 -18.50 -3.85
CA THR A 583 9.12 -18.16 -4.54
C THR A 583 9.26 -18.43 -6.03
N LEU A 584 8.28 -19.09 -6.62
CA LEU A 584 8.10 -19.22 -8.06
C LEU A 584 6.76 -18.59 -8.44
N ASP A 585 6.79 -17.67 -9.39
CA ASP A 585 5.62 -17.00 -9.96
C ASP A 585 5.59 -17.22 -11.46
N ILE A 586 4.42 -17.56 -12.00
CA ILE A 586 4.16 -17.66 -13.45
C ILE A 586 2.89 -16.87 -13.72
N ALA A 587 2.93 -15.93 -14.65
CA ALA A 587 1.77 -15.13 -15.06
C ALA A 587 1.60 -15.16 -16.58
N LEU A 588 0.37 -15.36 -17.01
CA LEU A 588 -0.06 -15.27 -18.40
C LEU A 588 -1.02 -14.09 -18.54
N LEU A 589 -0.65 -13.14 -19.39
CA LEU A 589 -1.41 -11.92 -19.62
C LEU A 589 -1.84 -11.87 -21.08
N TYR A 590 -3.08 -11.48 -21.28
CA TYR A 590 -3.66 -11.27 -22.59
C TYR A 590 -4.44 -9.96 -22.58
N ASP A 591 -4.19 -9.09 -23.55
CA ASP A 591 -4.83 -7.78 -23.63
C ASP A 591 -5.13 -7.41 -25.07
N THR A 592 -6.42 -7.24 -25.35
CA THR A 592 -6.96 -6.72 -26.60
C THR A 592 -7.95 -5.61 -26.32
N HIS A 593 -8.49 -5.00 -27.35
CA HIS A 593 -9.54 -3.97 -27.18
C HIS A 593 -10.75 -4.46 -26.36
N ASN A 594 -11.18 -5.70 -26.53
CA ASN A 594 -12.41 -6.23 -25.93
C ASN A 594 -12.19 -7.19 -24.77
N ILE A 595 -11.02 -7.83 -24.71
CA ILE A 595 -10.71 -8.86 -23.71
C ILE A 595 -9.37 -8.56 -23.07
N SER A 596 -9.36 -8.49 -21.77
CA SER A 596 -8.12 -8.55 -20.98
C SER A 596 -8.23 -9.66 -19.95
N PHE A 597 -7.19 -10.45 -19.77
CA PHE A 597 -7.11 -11.35 -18.62
C PHE A 597 -5.68 -11.49 -18.10
N ASP A 598 -5.58 -11.74 -16.83
CA ASP A 598 -4.37 -12.06 -16.10
C ASP A 598 -4.64 -13.35 -15.33
N PHE A 599 -3.83 -14.37 -15.59
CA PHE A 599 -3.84 -15.62 -14.86
C PHE A 599 -2.47 -15.86 -14.25
N SER A 600 -2.39 -16.04 -12.93
CA SER A 600 -1.13 -16.27 -12.24
C SER A 600 -1.17 -17.49 -11.34
N LEU A 601 -0.05 -18.22 -11.32
CA LEU A 601 0.25 -19.33 -10.43
C LEU A 601 1.43 -18.94 -9.57
N PHE A 602 1.37 -19.27 -8.29
CA PHE A 602 2.48 -19.03 -7.38
C PHE A 602 2.74 -20.22 -6.47
N HIS A 603 4.01 -20.37 -6.08
CA HIS A 603 4.46 -21.38 -5.13
C HIS A 603 5.57 -20.80 -4.26
N ASN A 604 5.37 -20.78 -2.94
CA ASN A 604 6.30 -20.27 -1.95
C ASN A 604 6.67 -21.38 -0.98
N GLN A 605 7.93 -21.79 -1.00
CA GLN A 605 8.52 -22.74 -0.06
C GLN A 605 9.22 -21.96 1.06
N PHE A 606 8.84 -22.20 2.31
CA PHE A 606 9.44 -21.54 3.46
C PHE A 606 10.31 -22.51 4.28
N ASP A 607 11.52 -22.06 4.57
CA ASP A 607 12.39 -22.64 5.58
C ASP A 607 12.31 -21.77 6.83
N GLY A 608 11.74 -22.35 7.89
CA GLY A 608 11.56 -21.68 9.15
C GLY A 608 10.47 -20.61 9.17
N PHE A 609 9.29 -20.88 8.62
CA PHE A 609 8.12 -20.01 8.68
C PHE A 609 7.71 -19.71 10.12
N ILE A 610 7.76 -18.44 10.53
CA ILE A 610 7.38 -17.99 11.86
C ILE A 610 5.89 -17.69 11.89
N LEU A 611 5.12 -18.38 12.71
CA LEU A 611 3.68 -18.19 12.82
C LEU A 611 3.24 -17.97 14.27
N LEU A 612 2.20 -17.16 14.43
CA LEU A 612 1.48 -17.02 15.69
C LEU A 612 0.23 -17.91 15.65
N GLN A 613 0.19 -18.95 16.45
CA GLN A 613 -0.89 -19.94 16.44
C GLN A 613 -1.55 -20.08 17.82
N PRO A 614 -2.85 -20.46 17.85
CA PRO A 614 -3.56 -20.71 19.11
C PRO A 614 -2.93 -21.85 19.93
N ASP A 615 -2.88 -21.66 21.25
CA ASP A 615 -2.58 -22.70 22.23
C ASP A 615 -3.87 -23.06 22.99
N ARG A 616 -4.58 -24.08 22.52
CA ARG A 616 -5.86 -24.49 23.08
C ARG A 616 -5.78 -25.16 24.46
N ALA A 617 -4.58 -25.49 24.92
CA ALA A 617 -4.45 -26.28 26.15
C ALA A 617 -5.10 -25.58 27.35
N ARG A 618 -4.93 -24.26 27.48
CA ARG A 618 -5.62 -23.43 28.49
C ARG A 618 -5.59 -21.95 28.07
N PRO A 619 -6.70 -21.22 28.28
CA PRO A 619 -6.64 -19.75 28.22
C PRO A 619 -5.75 -19.24 29.36
N THR A 620 -5.03 -18.17 29.12
CA THR A 620 -4.22 -17.49 30.15
C THR A 620 -5.12 -16.64 31.04
N ILE A 621 -5.13 -16.93 32.34
CA ILE A 621 -5.89 -16.18 33.34
C ILE A 621 -4.95 -15.17 33.98
N THR A 622 -5.33 -13.90 33.92
CA THR A 622 -4.60 -12.78 34.50
C THR A 622 -5.49 -11.99 35.45
N VAL A 623 -4.95 -11.04 36.16
CA VAL A 623 -5.73 -10.08 36.97
C VAL A 623 -6.65 -9.19 36.12
N ARG A 624 -6.44 -9.19 34.79
CA ARG A 624 -7.19 -8.41 33.79
C ARG A 624 -8.25 -9.20 33.03
N GLY A 625 -8.39 -10.50 33.32
CA GLY A 625 -9.36 -11.39 32.70
C GLY A 625 -8.75 -12.68 32.18
N SER A 626 -9.56 -13.41 31.40
CA SER A 626 -9.20 -14.67 30.75
C SER A 626 -9.10 -14.45 29.24
N PHE A 627 -7.97 -14.82 28.66
CA PHE A 627 -7.64 -14.55 27.27
C PHE A 627 -7.24 -15.82 26.53
N PRO A 628 -7.66 -16.00 25.26
CA PRO A 628 -7.09 -17.03 24.40
C PRO A 628 -5.57 -16.86 24.32
N THR A 629 -4.84 -17.96 24.44
CA THR A 629 -3.37 -17.93 24.38
C THR A 629 -2.90 -18.23 22.96
N PHE A 630 -1.93 -17.45 22.50
CA PHE A 630 -1.27 -17.65 21.21
C PHE A 630 0.24 -17.72 21.43
N ARG A 631 0.92 -18.59 20.67
CA ARG A 631 2.37 -18.76 20.75
C ARG A 631 3.02 -18.58 19.39
N TYR A 632 4.14 -17.91 19.37
CA TYR A 632 5.03 -17.92 18.22
C TYR A 632 5.72 -19.27 18.13
N ASP A 633 5.76 -19.80 16.92
CA ASP A 633 6.49 -21.02 16.59
C ASP A 633 7.14 -20.92 15.21
N GLN A 634 8.00 -21.86 14.85
CA GLN A 634 8.72 -21.87 13.59
C GLN A 634 8.64 -23.26 12.97
N VAL A 635 8.18 -23.32 11.71
CA VAL A 635 7.89 -24.57 11.00
C VAL A 635 8.38 -24.53 9.56
N GLN A 636 8.57 -25.69 8.95
CA GLN A 636 8.68 -25.81 7.49
C GLN A 636 7.28 -25.65 6.90
N SER A 637 7.13 -24.84 5.87
CA SER A 637 5.80 -24.65 5.26
C SER A 637 5.86 -24.37 3.76
N VAL A 638 4.73 -24.54 3.10
CA VAL A 638 4.51 -24.21 1.70
C VAL A 638 3.21 -23.44 1.55
N MET A 639 3.22 -22.40 0.72
CA MET A 639 2.03 -21.69 0.27
C MET A 639 1.98 -21.69 -1.25
N TYR A 640 0.85 -22.08 -1.84
CA TYR A 640 0.68 -22.09 -3.29
C TYR A 640 -0.75 -21.74 -3.65
N GLY A 641 -0.94 -21.30 -4.89
CA GLY A 641 -2.27 -20.93 -5.33
C GLY A 641 -2.35 -20.46 -6.75
N ALA A 642 -3.56 -20.07 -7.12
CA ALA A 642 -3.89 -19.50 -8.41
C ALA A 642 -4.74 -18.25 -8.25
N GLU A 643 -4.49 -17.28 -9.11
CA GLU A 643 -5.24 -16.03 -9.21
C GLU A 643 -5.68 -15.86 -10.66
N PHE A 644 -6.87 -15.33 -10.83
CA PHE A 644 -7.44 -15.01 -12.14
C PHE A 644 -8.17 -13.68 -12.06
N GLN A 645 -7.95 -12.85 -13.05
CA GLN A 645 -8.71 -11.64 -13.30
C GLN A 645 -8.96 -11.51 -14.80
N GLY A 646 -10.20 -11.22 -15.20
CA GLY A 646 -10.53 -11.01 -16.61
C GLY A 646 -11.66 -10.01 -16.75
N ASP A 647 -11.55 -9.18 -17.80
CA ASP A 647 -12.54 -8.22 -18.21
C ASP A 647 -12.93 -8.50 -19.66
N TYR A 648 -14.23 -8.53 -19.93
CA TYR A 648 -14.80 -8.61 -21.26
C TYR A 648 -15.68 -7.41 -21.54
N THR A 649 -15.22 -6.53 -22.41
CA THR A 649 -15.97 -5.38 -22.92
C THR A 649 -16.90 -5.85 -24.04
N VAL A 650 -18.17 -6.00 -23.69
CA VAL A 650 -19.22 -6.47 -24.64
C VAL A 650 -19.49 -5.41 -25.71
N ASP A 651 -19.52 -4.15 -25.27
CA ASP A 651 -19.70 -2.95 -26.08
C ASP A 651 -19.09 -1.77 -25.31
N ASP A 652 -18.86 -0.64 -25.92
CA ASP A 652 -18.23 0.56 -25.33
C ASP A 652 -18.86 1.00 -23.99
N TRP A 653 -20.10 0.59 -23.74
CA TRP A 653 -20.84 0.96 -22.55
C TRP A 653 -20.99 -0.17 -21.50
N LEU A 654 -20.62 -1.42 -21.80
CA LEU A 654 -20.87 -2.58 -20.94
C LEU A 654 -19.63 -3.48 -20.82
N THR A 655 -19.14 -3.66 -19.61
CA THR A 655 -18.03 -4.56 -19.27
C THR A 655 -18.46 -5.60 -18.25
N PHE A 656 -18.14 -6.86 -18.50
CA PHE A 656 -18.22 -7.95 -17.55
C PHE A 656 -16.85 -8.23 -16.98
N SER A 657 -16.73 -8.27 -15.65
CA SER A 657 -15.49 -8.59 -14.92
C SER A 657 -15.63 -9.87 -14.12
N LEU A 658 -14.60 -10.70 -14.14
CA LEU A 658 -14.50 -11.92 -13.33
C LEU A 658 -13.14 -11.97 -12.64
N GLN A 659 -13.14 -12.23 -11.33
CA GLN A 659 -11.94 -12.33 -10.51
C GLN A 659 -12.03 -13.56 -9.62
N GLY A 660 -10.90 -14.25 -9.41
CA GLY A 660 -10.84 -15.40 -8.53
C GLY A 660 -9.49 -15.54 -7.86
N SER A 661 -9.48 -16.04 -6.63
CA SER A 661 -8.26 -16.38 -5.89
C SER A 661 -8.44 -17.65 -5.09
N MET A 662 -7.46 -18.52 -5.16
CA MET A 662 -7.36 -19.77 -4.42
C MET A 662 -5.97 -19.84 -3.79
N ILE A 663 -5.91 -20.02 -2.45
CA ILE A 663 -4.66 -20.07 -1.71
C ILE A 663 -4.67 -21.33 -0.83
N ARG A 664 -3.54 -22.03 -0.80
CA ARG A 664 -3.30 -23.19 0.05
C ARG A 664 -2.03 -22.95 0.86
N GLY A 665 -2.05 -23.33 2.12
CA GLY A 665 -0.89 -23.26 3.02
C GLY A 665 -0.81 -24.51 3.86
N ASP A 666 0.33 -25.16 3.86
CA ASP A 666 0.57 -26.40 4.57
C ASP A 666 1.80 -26.29 5.48
N ASN A 667 1.65 -26.72 6.72
CA ASN A 667 2.73 -26.93 7.67
C ASN A 667 3.37 -28.29 7.37
N LEU A 668 4.52 -28.28 6.73
CA LEU A 668 5.23 -29.50 6.34
C LEU A 668 5.83 -30.26 7.55
N THR A 669 5.97 -29.59 8.69
CA THR A 669 6.47 -30.22 9.92
C THR A 669 5.41 -31.13 10.55
N THR A 670 4.14 -30.74 10.48
CA THR A 670 3.02 -31.51 11.07
C THR A 670 2.14 -32.22 10.04
N GLY A 671 2.21 -31.82 8.77
CA GLY A 671 1.33 -32.27 7.68
C GLY A 671 -0.05 -31.63 7.69
N ASN A 672 -0.30 -30.66 8.58
CA ASN A 672 -1.60 -30.00 8.72
C ASN A 672 -1.67 -28.68 7.94
N PRO A 673 -2.85 -28.19 7.58
CA PRO A 673 -2.99 -26.85 7.02
C PRO A 673 -2.49 -25.75 7.99
N LEU A 674 -1.94 -24.66 7.44
CA LEU A 674 -1.57 -23.49 8.20
C LEU A 674 -2.82 -22.75 8.71
N PHE A 675 -2.67 -22.11 9.87
CA PHE A 675 -3.70 -21.30 10.49
C PHE A 675 -3.90 -19.97 9.74
N MET A 676 -5.16 -19.49 9.61
CA MET A 676 -5.51 -18.19 9.00
C MET A 676 -5.14 -18.04 7.51
N ILE A 677 -5.16 -19.12 6.75
CA ILE A 677 -5.07 -19.04 5.28
C ILE A 677 -6.42 -18.57 4.72
N PRO A 678 -6.45 -17.57 3.83
CA PRO A 678 -7.68 -17.04 3.25
C PRO A 678 -8.54 -18.10 2.57
N SER A 679 -9.86 -17.93 2.64
CA SER A 679 -10.83 -18.75 1.91
C SER A 679 -10.79 -18.48 0.41
N ASP A 680 -11.15 -19.47 -0.42
CA ASP A 680 -11.34 -19.27 -1.86
C ASP A 680 -12.41 -18.21 -2.10
N ARG A 681 -12.14 -17.28 -3.03
CA ARG A 681 -13.03 -16.18 -3.36
C ARG A 681 -13.18 -16.04 -4.88
N ILE A 682 -14.42 -15.85 -5.32
CA ILE A 682 -14.78 -15.49 -6.69
C ILE A 682 -15.62 -14.22 -6.63
N SER A 683 -15.31 -13.25 -7.46
CA SER A 683 -16.08 -12.02 -7.61
C SER A 683 -16.39 -11.79 -9.08
N ASN A 684 -17.63 -11.46 -9.40
CA ASN A 684 -18.03 -11.02 -10.73
C ASN A 684 -18.73 -9.67 -10.65
N ALA A 685 -18.57 -8.87 -11.70
CA ALA A 685 -19.21 -7.57 -11.79
C ALA A 685 -19.70 -7.28 -13.21
N LEU A 686 -20.84 -6.60 -13.29
CA LEU A 686 -21.35 -5.97 -14.50
C LEU A 686 -21.21 -4.46 -14.32
N HIS A 687 -20.46 -3.82 -15.19
CA HIS A 687 -20.22 -2.38 -15.18
C HIS A 687 -20.77 -1.76 -16.45
N ALA A 688 -21.77 -0.90 -16.32
CA ALA A 688 -22.28 -0.08 -17.42
C ALA A 688 -21.80 1.36 -17.23
N HIS A 689 -21.29 1.96 -18.30
CA HIS A 689 -20.71 3.30 -18.33
C HIS A 689 -21.21 4.10 -19.55
N ARG A 690 -21.37 5.41 -19.35
CA ARG A 690 -21.66 6.36 -20.42
C ARG A 690 -20.87 7.64 -20.19
N GLU A 691 -20.13 8.10 -21.20
CA GLU A 691 -19.41 9.40 -21.15
C GLU A 691 -20.36 10.57 -20.93
N SER A 692 -21.57 10.53 -21.49
CA SER A 692 -22.67 11.46 -21.24
C SER A 692 -23.98 10.71 -21.08
N PHE A 693 -24.68 10.95 -19.96
CA PHE A 693 -26.00 10.39 -19.71
C PHE A 693 -27.00 11.52 -19.51
N LEU A 694 -28.01 11.54 -20.39
CA LEU A 694 -29.07 12.56 -20.44
C LEU A 694 -28.56 14.01 -20.60
N ASP A 695 -27.33 14.19 -21.11
CA ASP A 695 -26.61 15.47 -21.17
C ASP A 695 -26.49 16.20 -19.82
N VAL A 696 -26.72 15.50 -18.71
CA VAL A 696 -26.65 16.03 -17.36
C VAL A 696 -25.43 15.47 -16.60
N PHE A 697 -25.18 14.18 -16.77
CA PHE A 697 -24.10 13.47 -16.08
C PHE A 697 -23.02 13.05 -17.05
N GLY A 698 -21.78 13.43 -16.77
CA GLY A 698 -20.57 12.89 -17.41
C GLY A 698 -20.03 11.70 -16.64
N ASP A 699 -19.37 10.80 -17.34
CA ASP A 699 -18.76 9.58 -16.76
C ASP A 699 -19.73 8.80 -15.86
N ALA A 700 -21.01 8.77 -16.26
CA ALA A 700 -22.05 8.10 -15.50
C ALA A 700 -21.84 6.58 -15.54
N PHE A 701 -21.87 5.92 -14.39
CA PHE A 701 -21.72 4.48 -14.31
C PHE A 701 -22.65 3.83 -13.29
N ILE A 702 -22.94 2.58 -13.52
CA ILE A 702 -23.52 1.67 -12.55
C ILE A 702 -22.76 0.33 -12.58
N GLU A 703 -22.41 -0.18 -11.43
CA GLU A 703 -21.78 -1.48 -11.27
C GLU A 703 -22.60 -2.34 -10.31
N PHE A 704 -22.92 -3.55 -10.72
CA PHE A 704 -23.42 -4.60 -9.83
C PHE A 704 -22.33 -5.63 -9.63
N ARG A 705 -22.03 -5.95 -8.37
CA ARG A 705 -20.97 -6.91 -8.00
C ARG A 705 -21.51 -7.99 -7.09
N MET A 706 -21.16 -9.24 -7.38
CA MET A 706 -21.38 -10.39 -6.51
C MET A 706 -20.01 -10.93 -6.07
N THR A 707 -19.84 -11.17 -4.79
CA THR A 707 -18.64 -11.80 -4.22
C THR A 707 -19.05 -13.08 -3.47
N LEU A 708 -18.56 -14.23 -3.92
CA LEU A 708 -18.72 -15.52 -3.31
C LEU A 708 -17.45 -15.89 -2.54
N VAL A 709 -17.57 -16.20 -1.25
CA VAL A 709 -16.50 -16.69 -0.39
C VAL A 709 -16.88 -18.08 0.09
N ARG A 710 -16.02 -19.07 -0.19
CA ARG A 710 -16.25 -20.45 0.23
C ARG A 710 -15.88 -20.64 1.70
N MET A 711 -16.52 -21.59 2.37
CA MET A 711 -16.08 -22.05 3.69
C MET A 711 -14.64 -22.53 3.61
N GLN A 712 -13.80 -22.12 4.56
CA GLN A 712 -12.45 -22.67 4.70
C GLN A 712 -12.55 -24.09 5.27
N ASN A 713 -12.39 -25.09 4.41
CA ASN A 713 -12.46 -26.50 4.80
C ASN A 713 -11.08 -27.14 5.05
N ARG A 714 -10.00 -26.39 4.83
CA ARG A 714 -8.61 -26.80 5.13
C ARG A 714 -8.15 -26.09 6.40
N PHE A 715 -8.38 -26.71 7.53
CA PHE A 715 -8.00 -26.22 8.86
C PHE A 715 -7.67 -27.41 9.77
N ASP A 716 -6.84 -27.14 10.80
CA ASP A 716 -6.62 -28.12 11.87
C ASP A 716 -7.59 -27.86 13.02
N PRO A 717 -8.55 -28.74 13.29
CA PRO A 717 -9.54 -28.55 14.37
C PRO A 717 -8.90 -28.51 15.77
N ASN A 718 -7.63 -28.91 15.91
CA ASN A 718 -6.92 -28.87 17.18
C ASN A 718 -6.19 -27.52 17.40
N LEU A 719 -6.01 -26.70 16.37
CA LEU A 719 -5.33 -25.41 16.44
C LEU A 719 -6.29 -24.22 16.63
N ASP A 720 -7.56 -24.34 16.27
CA ASP A 720 -8.50 -23.22 16.36
C ASP A 720 -9.52 -23.41 17.50
N TYR A 721 -10.01 -22.30 18.06
CA TYR A 721 -11.03 -22.32 19.13
C TYR A 721 -12.43 -22.66 18.62
N THR A 722 -12.71 -22.41 17.32
CA THR A 722 -13.98 -22.76 16.66
C THR A 722 -13.72 -23.34 15.28
N ASN A 723 -14.71 -24.03 14.73
CA ASN A 723 -14.71 -24.40 13.32
C ASN A 723 -14.78 -23.14 12.45
N PRO A 724 -14.23 -23.17 11.22
CA PRO A 724 -14.38 -22.08 10.25
C PRO A 724 -15.85 -21.73 10.02
N PRO A 725 -16.18 -20.44 9.85
CA PRO A 725 -17.56 -20.04 9.56
C PRO A 725 -18.01 -20.55 8.19
N PRO A 726 -19.33 -20.67 7.97
CA PRO A 726 -19.90 -21.01 6.66
C PRO A 726 -19.46 -20.04 5.56
N GLY A 727 -19.41 -20.51 4.31
CA GLY A 727 -19.24 -19.65 3.15
C GLY A 727 -20.43 -18.68 2.98
N TYR A 728 -20.21 -17.60 2.25
CA TYR A 728 -21.22 -16.55 2.09
C TYR A 728 -21.14 -15.88 0.71
N SER A 729 -22.22 -15.17 0.33
CA SER A 729 -22.29 -14.37 -0.90
C SER A 729 -22.72 -12.95 -0.56
N LEU A 730 -21.93 -11.97 -0.97
CA LEU A 730 -22.26 -10.54 -0.82
C LEU A 730 -22.61 -9.95 -2.17
N TYR A 731 -23.56 -9.02 -2.16
CA TYR A 731 -24.00 -8.28 -3.33
C TYR A 731 -23.87 -6.79 -3.07
N ASP A 732 -23.21 -6.09 -4.00
CA ASP A 732 -22.94 -4.66 -3.91
C ASP A 732 -23.44 -3.96 -5.18
N ILE A 733 -23.89 -2.71 -5.04
CA ILE A 733 -24.21 -1.82 -6.15
C ILE A 733 -23.43 -0.52 -5.97
N ASN A 734 -22.74 -0.08 -7.01
CA ASN A 734 -22.07 1.22 -7.06
C ASN A 734 -22.61 2.01 -8.23
N LEU A 735 -22.88 3.30 -8.06
CA LEU A 735 -23.26 4.20 -9.12
C LEU A 735 -22.66 5.57 -8.90
N GLY A 736 -22.38 6.30 -9.97
CA GLY A 736 -21.79 7.62 -9.87
C GLY A 736 -21.73 8.34 -11.20
N GLY A 737 -21.25 9.57 -11.16
CA GLY A 737 -21.05 10.44 -12.30
C GLY A 737 -20.72 11.86 -11.88
N THR A 738 -20.40 12.70 -12.87
CA THR A 738 -20.02 14.11 -12.70
C THR A 738 -21.07 14.98 -13.34
N ILE A 739 -21.53 16.03 -12.67
CA ILE A 739 -22.55 16.96 -13.19
C ILE A 739 -21.91 17.85 -14.26
N LEU A 740 -22.48 17.87 -15.47
CA LEU A 740 -21.92 18.58 -16.64
C LEU A 740 -22.34 20.05 -16.73
N HIS A 741 -23.52 20.42 -16.21
CA HIS A 741 -24.11 21.73 -16.43
C HIS A 741 -24.74 22.33 -15.17
N GLY A 742 -25.00 23.66 -15.21
CA GLY A 742 -25.66 24.38 -14.14
C GLY A 742 -24.72 24.80 -12.99
N PRO A 743 -25.27 25.28 -11.86
CA PRO A 743 -24.49 25.79 -10.73
C PRO A 743 -23.71 24.68 -9.98
N LEU A 744 -24.01 23.42 -10.25
CA LEU A 744 -23.37 22.25 -9.65
C LEU A 744 -22.39 21.56 -10.62
N LYS A 745 -22.05 22.21 -11.75
CA LYS A 745 -21.11 21.67 -12.74
C LYS A 745 -19.78 21.30 -12.10
N GLY A 746 -19.26 20.11 -12.45
CA GLY A 746 -17.98 19.57 -11.96
C GLY A 746 -18.08 18.82 -10.65
N ILE A 747 -19.24 18.83 -9.96
CA ILE A 747 -19.42 17.99 -8.77
C ILE A 747 -19.51 16.52 -9.23
N SER A 748 -18.61 15.70 -8.70
CA SER A 748 -18.67 14.24 -8.84
C SER A 748 -19.36 13.64 -7.63
N ALA A 749 -20.33 12.75 -7.87
CA ALA A 749 -21.04 12.03 -6.82
C ALA A 749 -20.92 10.51 -7.03
N ASN A 750 -20.76 9.78 -5.92
CA ASN A 750 -20.70 8.32 -5.92
C ASN A 750 -21.57 7.78 -4.78
N LEU A 751 -22.38 6.77 -5.10
CA LEU A 751 -23.26 6.09 -4.17
C LEU A 751 -22.96 4.59 -4.22
N SER A 752 -22.62 4.01 -3.07
CA SER A 752 -22.28 2.59 -2.93
C SER A 752 -23.18 1.93 -1.90
N PHE A 753 -23.83 0.85 -2.29
CA PHE A 753 -24.60 -0.02 -1.42
C PHE A 753 -23.85 -1.33 -1.26
N GLN A 754 -23.41 -1.63 -0.06
CA GLN A 754 -22.65 -2.83 0.28
C GLN A 754 -23.51 -3.80 1.07
N ASN A 755 -23.36 -5.10 0.83
CA ASN A 755 -24.16 -6.15 1.44
C ASN A 755 -25.67 -5.82 1.36
N ILE A 756 -26.18 -5.60 0.14
CA ILE A 756 -27.56 -5.14 -0.10
C ILE A 756 -28.63 -6.09 0.44
N THR A 757 -28.29 -7.37 0.57
CA THR A 757 -29.16 -8.38 1.16
C THR A 757 -29.14 -8.37 2.68
N ASN A 758 -28.32 -7.56 3.29
CA ASN A 758 -28.07 -7.50 4.74
C ASN A 758 -27.81 -8.90 5.32
N LEU A 759 -26.96 -9.69 4.62
CA LEU A 759 -26.62 -11.04 5.04
C LEU A 759 -25.78 -11.00 6.33
N ALA A 760 -26.13 -11.81 7.32
CA ALA A 760 -25.32 -12.06 8.50
C ALA A 760 -24.22 -13.07 8.16
N TYR A 761 -22.96 -12.67 8.30
CA TYR A 761 -21.82 -13.50 7.96
C TYR A 761 -20.63 -13.29 8.90
N ARG A 762 -19.63 -14.16 8.80
CA ARG A 762 -18.31 -14.02 9.42
C ARG A 762 -17.24 -14.34 8.40
N ASP A 763 -16.24 -13.46 8.26
CA ASP A 763 -15.05 -13.78 7.48
C ASP A 763 -14.09 -14.66 8.31
N TYR A 764 -13.45 -15.64 7.66
CA TYR A 764 -12.48 -16.51 8.34
C TYR A 764 -11.26 -15.74 8.86
N LEU A 765 -10.88 -14.63 8.21
CA LEU A 765 -9.78 -13.78 8.64
C LEU A 765 -10.19 -12.70 9.66
N SER A 766 -11.47 -12.62 10.05
CA SER A 766 -11.90 -11.72 11.12
C SER A 766 -11.43 -12.26 12.48
N ARG A 767 -10.68 -11.43 13.23
CA ARG A 767 -10.24 -11.80 14.59
C ARG A 767 -11.40 -11.82 15.59
N TYR A 768 -12.50 -11.14 15.24
CA TYR A 768 -13.72 -11.14 16.06
C TYR A 768 -14.68 -12.28 15.73
N ARG A 769 -14.38 -13.18 14.78
CA ARG A 769 -15.24 -14.30 14.42
C ARG A 769 -15.61 -15.22 15.60
N TYR A 770 -14.81 -15.21 16.66
CA TYR A 770 -15.09 -15.93 17.89
C TYR A 770 -16.21 -15.29 18.70
N PHE A 771 -16.46 -14.00 18.56
CA PHE A 771 -17.29 -13.21 19.45
C PHE A 771 -18.40 -12.45 18.73
N ALA A 772 -18.29 -12.24 17.41
CA ALA A 772 -19.22 -11.40 16.68
C ALA A 772 -19.32 -11.74 15.19
N MET A 773 -20.43 -11.30 14.57
CA MET A 773 -20.61 -11.23 13.11
C MET A 773 -19.85 -10.03 12.55
N ASP A 774 -19.57 -10.06 11.24
CA ASP A 774 -19.10 -8.91 10.50
C ASP A 774 -20.24 -7.90 10.26
N THR A 775 -19.89 -6.71 9.73
CA THR A 775 -20.84 -5.61 9.55
C THR A 775 -21.92 -5.96 8.52
N GLY A 776 -23.16 -5.54 8.80
CA GLY A 776 -24.31 -5.70 7.91
C GLY A 776 -24.32 -4.69 6.75
N PHE A 777 -25.50 -4.40 6.25
CA PHE A 777 -25.73 -3.42 5.17
C PHE A 777 -25.06 -2.06 5.43
N ASN A 778 -24.47 -1.48 4.38
CA ASN A 778 -23.88 -0.15 4.42
C ASN A 778 -24.15 0.61 3.13
N CYS A 779 -24.69 1.84 3.27
CA CYS A 779 -24.83 2.81 2.19
C CYS A 779 -23.77 3.90 2.37
N ILE A 780 -22.95 4.14 1.34
CA ILE A 780 -21.89 5.15 1.33
C ILE A 780 -22.23 6.19 0.27
N VAL A 781 -22.28 7.44 0.68
CA VAL A 781 -22.43 8.59 -0.22
C VAL A 781 -21.13 9.36 -0.20
N ARG A 782 -20.56 9.65 -1.37
CA ARG A 782 -19.38 10.49 -1.53
C ARG A 782 -19.64 11.57 -2.58
N MET A 783 -19.16 12.76 -2.30
CA MET A 783 -19.23 13.89 -3.22
C MET A 783 -17.87 14.62 -3.24
N THR A 784 -17.36 14.90 -4.43
CA THR A 784 -16.18 15.76 -4.61
C THR A 784 -16.63 17.03 -5.32
N ILE A 785 -16.40 18.16 -4.66
CA ILE A 785 -16.82 19.49 -5.09
C ILE A 785 -15.57 20.27 -5.49
N PRO A 786 -15.33 20.54 -6.77
CA PRO A 786 -14.30 21.46 -7.19
C PRO A 786 -14.65 22.89 -6.74
N ILE A 787 -13.66 23.64 -6.23
CA ILE A 787 -13.86 25.02 -5.78
C ILE A 787 -13.20 25.99 -6.76
N LEU A 788 -11.97 25.67 -7.23
CA LEU A 788 -11.15 26.45 -8.16
C LEU A 788 -10.47 25.55 -9.19
#